data_be587185f526fbdca8ce2ecb3595d1f5
#
_entry.id   be587185f526fbdca8ce2ecb3595d1f5
#
_cell.length_a   1.000
_cell.length_b   1.000
_cell.length_c   1.000
_cell.angle_alpha   90.00
_cell.angle_beta   90.00
_cell.angle_gamma   90.00
#
_symmetry.space_group_name_H-M   'P 1'
#
loop_
_entity.id
_entity.type
_entity.pdbx_description
1 polymer ?
#
loop_
_entity_poly.entity_id
_entity_poly.type
_entity_poly.pdbx_seq_one_letter_code
_entity_poly.pdbx_strand_id
1 'polypeptide(L)'
;MKTADELLEGTFISNKKGFGFVRVDGIDYDFFIPANKTRGAFHDDKVLIRPLDESEMYGERRNRRRSGTVKKLSEASVEKILERGLKTVVGVYQKNKKFGFVIPDNSRIDSDIFIPGRFENGAKSGDRVVVELTSYGDKVRSAEGKIIEVIGDYTDPLTDVLSVVRELKIPYEFPEEVTADLKRIPDEVDPRELATRTDLRDLVTVTIDGEDAKDLDDAITLYEENGMYKLGVHIADVSHYVTENSPLDKEALNRGTSCYLVDKVIPMLPEKLSNGICSLNAGKDRLTLSCLMDIDKNGNIVSHKICESVINVNERMTYTAVSAIVEDRDPETMERYSELVPLFDLMLEVSDLLREKRRQRGSIDFDFDESKIVVEDGKVSYIGAYERRRSNGIIEDFMLAANETIAEDYFWQELPFEYRVHEAPDAEKVKQLGVLISKFGFYFKASRDNVHPKEFQKLIDSISGSECENMVSRMTLRTMKQAKYSTECTGHFGLACRYYCHFTSPIRRYPDLMIHRIIKENIRGKLNDNRQKHYNAILPKICDDNSKKERRAESAEREVEKLKKVEYMSEHVGEVFQGVISGVNNRGIFVELENTVEGFVSVADMYDDFYCYSEEEYAMIGETGHNKYSIGDKVTVKVAKTDKLTKSIDFVIKMKEGEESHGKGKRRQAHRK
;
A
#
# COMPACT_ATOMS: atom_id res chain seq x y z
N MET A 1 1.88 34.58 6.02
CA MET A 1 3.15 34.44 6.77
C MET A 1 2.79 34.50 8.24
N LYS A 2 2.89 33.37 8.96
CA LYS A 2 2.75 33.35 10.42
C LYS A 2 4.00 33.99 11.02
N THR A 3 3.84 34.76 12.10
CA THR A 3 4.90 35.51 12.77
C THR A 3 5.93 34.60 13.41
N ALA A 4 7.19 35.00 13.45
CA ALA A 4 8.35 34.23 13.97
C ALA A 4 8.26 33.80 15.46
N ASP A 5 7.23 34.19 16.18
CA ASP A 5 6.98 33.85 17.58
C ASP A 5 6.00 32.71 17.80
N GLU A 6 5.39 32.16 16.72
CA GLU A 6 4.40 31.09 16.84
C GLU A 6 5.10 29.72 16.88
N LEU A 7 5.01 29.02 18.01
CA LEU A 7 5.50 27.66 18.16
C LEU A 7 4.56 26.67 17.45
N LEU A 8 5.13 25.76 16.66
CA LEU A 8 4.37 24.77 15.90
C LEU A 8 4.70 23.37 16.41
N GLU A 9 3.68 22.54 16.56
CA GLU A 9 3.86 21.12 16.86
C GLU A 9 3.96 20.31 15.58
N GLY A 10 4.90 19.36 15.53
CA GLY A 10 5.06 18.48 14.37
C GLY A 10 5.90 17.25 14.68
N THR A 11 6.05 16.38 13.68
CA THR A 11 6.81 15.13 13.75
C THR A 11 8.20 15.32 13.14
N PHE A 12 9.25 14.99 13.89
CA PHE A 12 10.63 15.10 13.44
C PHE A 12 11.06 13.88 12.62
N ILE A 13 11.55 14.13 11.42
CA ILE A 13 12.07 13.14 10.48
C ILE A 13 13.58 13.33 10.39
N SER A 14 14.36 12.42 10.97
CA SER A 14 15.81 12.51 10.97
C SER A 14 16.44 12.13 9.61
N ASN A 15 17.68 12.54 9.41
CA ASN A 15 18.50 12.23 8.24
C ASN A 15 19.91 11.79 8.68
N LYS A 16 20.51 10.79 8.00
CA LYS A 16 21.87 10.27 8.27
C LYS A 16 22.98 11.34 8.34
N LYS A 17 22.74 12.55 7.84
CA LYS A 17 23.71 13.67 7.92
C LYS A 17 23.50 14.54 9.17
N GLY A 18 22.69 14.10 10.13
CA GLY A 18 22.44 14.77 11.40
C GLY A 18 21.49 15.97 11.35
N PHE A 19 20.97 16.36 10.18
CA PHE A 19 19.86 17.31 10.05
C PHE A 19 18.52 16.56 10.02
N GLY A 20 17.41 17.27 10.08
CA GLY A 20 16.08 16.66 9.94
C GLY A 20 15.08 17.59 9.31
N PHE A 21 13.86 17.08 9.21
CA PHE A 21 12.68 17.83 8.76
C PHE A 21 11.58 17.68 9.81
N VAL A 22 10.72 18.68 9.94
CA VAL A 22 9.52 18.56 10.78
C VAL A 22 8.30 18.77 9.91
N ARG A 23 7.42 17.77 9.93
CA ARG A 23 6.10 17.81 9.32
C ARG A 23 5.10 18.32 10.34
N VAL A 24 4.38 19.38 9.98
CA VAL A 24 3.33 20.00 10.79
C VAL A 24 1.99 19.73 10.12
N ASP A 25 1.01 19.23 10.87
CA ASP A 25 -0.31 18.94 10.33
C ASP A 25 -0.99 20.22 9.82
N GLY A 26 -1.58 20.15 8.63
CA GLY A 26 -2.22 21.30 7.98
C GLY A 26 -1.26 22.28 7.28
N ILE A 27 0.02 21.95 7.16
CA ILE A 27 1.01 22.71 6.39
C ILE A 27 1.58 21.82 5.27
N ASP A 28 1.51 22.28 4.03
CA ASP A 28 1.88 21.50 2.83
C ASP A 28 3.40 21.37 2.57
N TYR A 29 4.25 21.81 3.51
CA TYR A 29 5.70 21.70 3.38
C TYR A 29 6.35 21.33 4.71
N ASP A 30 7.46 20.60 4.63
CA ASP A 30 8.26 20.24 5.80
C ASP A 30 9.24 21.37 6.16
N PHE A 31 9.41 21.64 7.46
CA PHE A 31 10.42 22.59 7.97
C PHE A 31 11.78 21.90 8.04
N PHE A 32 12.80 22.50 7.46
CA PHE A 32 14.18 22.03 7.56
C PHE A 32 14.77 22.38 8.92
N ILE A 33 15.36 21.41 9.62
CA ILE A 33 16.01 21.56 10.91
C ILE A 33 17.52 21.34 10.75
N PRO A 34 18.35 22.36 10.82
CA PRO A 34 19.80 22.22 10.78
C PRO A 34 20.34 21.30 11.88
N ALA A 35 21.42 20.57 11.63
CA ALA A 35 22.01 19.60 12.56
C ALA A 35 22.34 20.18 13.95
N ASN A 36 22.69 21.47 14.03
CA ASN A 36 22.98 22.17 15.29
C ASN A 36 21.72 22.63 16.02
N LYS A 37 20.51 22.51 15.43
CA LYS A 37 19.26 23.00 16.00
C LYS A 37 18.24 21.85 16.25
N THR A 38 18.67 20.59 16.20
CA THR A 38 17.81 19.42 16.48
C THR A 38 17.54 19.20 17.95
N ARG A 39 18.38 19.74 18.86
CA ARG A 39 18.29 19.54 20.31
C ARG A 39 18.13 18.08 20.78
N GLY A 40 18.74 17.13 20.06
CA GLY A 40 18.62 15.70 20.37
C GLY A 40 17.26 15.09 20.02
N ALA A 41 16.51 15.72 19.13
CA ALA A 41 15.33 15.10 18.52
C ALA A 41 15.75 13.87 17.74
N PHE A 42 15.01 12.78 17.94
CA PHE A 42 15.20 11.48 17.30
C PHE A 42 14.09 11.24 16.27
N HIS A 43 14.28 10.27 15.42
CA HIS A 43 13.27 9.97 14.38
C HIS A 43 11.89 9.71 14.99
N ASP A 44 10.83 10.23 14.35
CA ASP A 44 9.43 10.19 14.76
C ASP A 44 9.08 10.90 16.08
N ASP A 45 10.02 11.65 16.71
CA ASP A 45 9.69 12.44 17.88
C ASP A 45 8.64 13.52 17.57
N LYS A 46 7.67 13.69 18.45
CA LYS A 46 6.81 14.87 18.45
C LYS A 46 7.56 16.03 19.07
N VAL A 47 7.70 17.08 18.31
CA VAL A 47 8.51 18.24 18.69
C VAL A 47 7.73 19.54 18.55
N LEU A 48 8.10 20.50 19.40
CA LEU A 48 7.69 21.87 19.26
C LEU A 48 8.83 22.62 18.54
N ILE A 49 8.52 23.26 17.41
CA ILE A 49 9.50 23.98 16.61
C ILE A 49 9.16 25.47 16.57
N ARG A 50 10.21 26.29 16.41
CA ARG A 50 10.11 27.72 16.13
C ARG A 50 10.68 28.00 14.73
N PRO A 51 9.87 28.54 13.81
CA PRO A 51 10.40 29.02 12.52
C PRO A 51 11.51 30.04 12.72
N LEU A 52 12.52 30.02 11.87
CA LEU A 52 13.67 30.93 11.94
C LEU A 52 13.44 32.16 11.06
N ASP A 53 13.82 33.33 11.58
CA ASP A 53 13.87 34.55 10.81
C ASP A 53 15.00 34.55 9.78
N GLU A 54 14.92 35.42 8.77
CA GLU A 54 15.97 35.53 7.72
C GLU A 54 17.34 35.88 8.28
N SER A 55 17.42 36.53 9.43
CA SER A 55 18.67 36.88 10.15
C SER A 55 19.28 35.67 10.87
N GLU A 56 18.49 34.68 11.24
CA GLU A 56 18.92 33.47 11.98
C GLU A 56 19.25 32.30 11.03
N MET A 57 18.91 32.41 9.73
CA MET A 57 19.18 31.40 8.71
C MET A 57 20.67 31.38 8.35
N TYR A 58 21.34 30.26 8.53
CA TYR A 58 22.79 30.12 8.45
C TYR A 58 23.38 30.29 7.03
N GLY A 59 24.38 31.04 6.95
CA GLY A 59 25.55 31.43 6.21
C GLY A 59 25.99 30.74 4.89
N GLU A 60 25.34 29.74 4.31
CA GLU A 60 25.74 29.14 3.03
C GLU A 60 25.16 29.84 1.77
N ARG A 61 24.43 30.93 1.93
CA ARG A 61 23.83 31.66 0.80
C ARG A 61 24.82 32.41 -0.11
N ARG A 62 26.10 32.51 0.23
CA ARG A 62 27.06 33.23 -0.65
C ARG A 62 27.41 32.52 -1.93
N ASN A 63 27.28 31.18 -2.01
CA ASN A 63 27.72 30.41 -3.19
C ASN A 63 26.59 29.86 -4.09
N ARG A 64 25.30 29.98 -3.71
CA ARG A 64 24.15 29.41 -4.48
C ARG A 64 23.43 30.40 -5.38
N ARG A 65 23.97 31.61 -5.62
CA ARG A 65 23.38 32.61 -6.53
C ARG A 65 23.51 32.29 -8.03
N ARG A 66 23.95 31.08 -8.41
CA ARG A 66 24.23 30.72 -9.81
C ARG A 66 23.34 29.61 -10.39
N SER A 67 22.34 29.10 -9.74
CA SER A 67 21.39 28.19 -10.38
C SER A 67 19.96 28.56 -9.96
N GLY A 68 19.08 28.67 -10.96
CA GLY A 68 17.73 29.20 -10.83
C GLY A 68 16.83 28.39 -9.91
N THR A 69 15.79 29.08 -9.41
CA THR A 69 14.59 28.57 -8.70
C THR A 69 14.80 27.45 -7.69
N VAL A 70 15.42 27.78 -6.56
CA VAL A 70 15.33 26.94 -5.35
C VAL A 70 14.09 27.38 -4.56
N LYS A 71 13.08 26.50 -4.37
CA LYS A 71 12.02 26.68 -3.37
C LYS A 71 12.67 27.04 -2.04
N LYS A 72 12.26 28.17 -1.45
CA LYS A 72 12.76 28.66 -0.15
C LYS A 72 12.32 27.63 0.91
N LEU A 73 13.21 26.73 1.31
CA LEU A 73 12.97 25.83 2.45
C LEU A 73 12.77 26.68 3.70
N SER A 74 11.62 26.55 4.34
CA SER A 74 11.39 27.17 5.64
C SER A 74 12.24 26.48 6.68
N GLU A 75 13.20 27.19 7.29
CA GLU A 75 14.05 26.66 8.35
C GLU A 75 13.39 26.86 9.72
N ALA A 76 13.61 25.91 10.64
CA ALA A 76 13.13 26.00 12.01
C ALA A 76 14.16 25.43 13.00
N SER A 77 13.96 25.73 14.29
CA SER A 77 14.69 25.11 15.41
C SER A 77 13.72 24.27 16.24
N VAL A 78 14.18 23.11 16.72
CA VAL A 78 13.46 22.37 17.76
C VAL A 78 13.62 23.14 19.07
N GLU A 79 12.50 23.50 19.71
CA GLU A 79 12.50 24.15 21.03
C GLU A 79 12.30 23.13 22.15
N LYS A 80 11.45 22.12 21.92
CA LYS A 80 11.14 21.08 22.91
C LYS A 80 10.76 19.77 22.23
N ILE A 81 11.19 18.66 22.82
CA ILE A 81 10.67 17.33 22.50
C ILE A 81 9.46 17.09 23.40
N LEU A 82 8.29 16.89 22.79
CA LEU A 82 7.03 16.69 23.49
C LEU A 82 6.84 15.22 23.86
N GLU A 83 7.11 14.34 22.89
CA GLU A 83 6.99 12.89 23.04
C GLU A 83 8.04 12.18 22.21
N ARG A 84 8.59 11.08 22.72
CA ARG A 84 9.50 10.21 22.01
C ARG A 84 8.71 9.27 21.09
N GLY A 85 8.98 9.32 19.78
CA GLY A 85 8.29 8.52 18.78
C GLY A 85 8.74 7.08 18.77
N LEU A 86 10.03 6.83 18.72
CA LEU A 86 10.62 5.50 18.75
C LEU A 86 11.03 5.11 20.16
N LYS A 87 10.39 4.09 20.73
CA LYS A 87 10.79 3.46 21.99
C LYS A 87 11.64 2.21 21.75
N THR A 88 11.44 1.58 20.60
CA THR A 88 12.15 0.37 20.18
C THR A 88 12.72 0.55 18.78
N VAL A 89 13.84 -0.12 18.51
CA VAL A 89 14.53 -0.13 17.22
C VAL A 89 14.89 -1.57 16.87
N VAL A 90 14.72 -1.97 15.62
CA VAL A 90 15.17 -3.25 15.09
C VAL A 90 16.49 -3.06 14.35
N GLY A 91 17.39 -4.02 14.45
CA GLY A 91 18.66 -3.97 13.73
C GLY A 91 19.53 -5.19 13.97
N VAL A 92 20.73 -5.18 13.39
CA VAL A 92 21.70 -6.27 13.49
C VAL A 92 22.68 -5.99 14.61
N TYR A 93 22.79 -6.95 15.55
CA TYR A 93 23.70 -6.87 16.68
C TYR A 93 25.12 -7.25 16.27
N GLN A 94 26.08 -6.41 16.69
CA GLN A 94 27.51 -6.65 16.55
C GLN A 94 28.16 -6.66 17.92
N LYS A 95 28.67 -7.82 18.35
CA LYS A 95 29.30 -8.02 19.64
C LYS A 95 30.75 -7.56 19.64
N ASN A 96 31.12 -6.83 20.68
CA ASN A 96 32.51 -6.57 21.06
C ASN A 96 32.80 -7.30 22.39
N LYS A 97 34.07 -7.26 22.88
CA LYS A 97 34.51 -8.06 24.06
C LYS A 97 33.66 -7.82 25.33
N LYS A 98 33.22 -6.60 25.62
CA LYS A 98 32.48 -6.25 26.85
C LYS A 98 31.17 -5.48 26.59
N PHE A 99 30.84 -5.19 25.36
CA PHE A 99 29.68 -4.46 24.93
C PHE A 99 29.36 -4.82 23.47
N GLY A 100 28.29 -4.29 22.92
CA GLY A 100 28.00 -4.41 21.51
C GLY A 100 27.35 -3.17 20.96
N PHE A 101 27.07 -3.21 19.68
CA PHE A 101 26.31 -2.20 18.96
C PHE A 101 25.21 -2.87 18.17
N VAL A 102 24.10 -2.16 17.96
CA VAL A 102 23.07 -2.55 17.01
C VAL A 102 23.07 -1.53 15.88
N ILE A 103 23.27 -2.04 14.66
CA ILE A 103 23.13 -1.26 13.42
C ILE A 103 21.64 -1.25 13.11
N PRO A 104 20.95 -0.08 13.16
CA PRO A 104 19.52 -0.01 12.89
C PRO A 104 19.18 -0.36 11.44
N ASP A 105 18.08 -1.13 11.24
CA ASP A 105 17.53 -1.38 9.91
C ASP A 105 16.94 -0.10 9.31
N ASN A 106 16.38 0.78 10.16
CA ASN A 106 15.85 2.06 9.75
C ASN A 106 16.97 3.02 9.35
N SER A 107 17.12 3.23 8.05
CA SER A 107 18.15 4.08 7.46
C SER A 107 18.08 5.56 7.85
N ARG A 108 17.03 5.99 8.54
CA ARG A 108 16.88 7.37 9.04
C ARG A 108 17.55 7.58 10.40
N ILE A 109 17.87 6.49 11.12
CA ILE A 109 18.67 6.57 12.34
C ILE A 109 20.13 6.70 11.93
N ASP A 110 20.80 7.75 12.40
CA ASP A 110 22.12 8.19 11.91
C ASP A 110 23.30 7.51 12.59
N SER A 111 23.07 6.80 13.69
CA SER A 111 24.12 6.19 14.53
C SER A 111 23.74 4.83 15.06
N ASP A 112 24.76 3.98 15.26
CA ASP A 112 24.61 2.69 15.91
C ASP A 112 24.18 2.88 17.36
N ILE A 113 23.38 1.92 17.87
CA ILE A 113 22.87 1.95 19.24
C ILE A 113 23.83 1.14 20.12
N PHE A 114 24.38 1.77 21.14
CA PHE A 114 25.28 1.13 22.10
C PHE A 114 24.51 0.20 23.04
N ILE A 115 25.00 -1.05 23.19
CA ILE A 115 24.43 -2.08 24.05
C ILE A 115 25.45 -2.46 25.13
N PRO A 116 25.23 -2.07 26.40
CA PRO A 116 26.05 -2.56 27.51
C PRO A 116 25.99 -4.10 27.62
N GLY A 117 27.11 -4.76 27.96
CA GLY A 117 27.18 -6.22 27.99
C GLY A 117 26.17 -6.92 28.91
N ARG A 118 25.69 -6.23 29.95
CA ARG A 118 24.60 -6.74 30.82
C ARG A 118 23.22 -6.74 30.17
N PHE A 119 23.06 -6.09 29.01
CA PHE A 119 21.80 -5.94 28.29
C PHE A 119 21.79 -6.62 26.93
N GLU A 120 22.74 -7.53 26.67
CA GLU A 120 22.86 -8.29 25.42
C GLU A 120 21.77 -9.35 25.23
N ASN A 121 21.06 -9.75 26.29
CA ASN A 121 19.97 -10.74 26.26
C ASN A 121 20.34 -12.06 25.50
N GLY A 122 21.58 -12.52 25.59
CA GLY A 122 22.06 -13.72 24.93
C GLY A 122 22.30 -13.61 23.41
N ALA A 123 22.14 -12.43 22.82
CA ALA A 123 22.35 -12.19 21.40
C ALA A 123 23.80 -12.48 20.97
N LYS A 124 23.94 -13.03 19.76
CA LYS A 124 25.23 -13.29 19.10
C LYS A 124 25.45 -12.26 18.01
N SER A 125 26.72 -12.06 17.63
CA SER A 125 27.05 -11.18 16.51
C SER A 125 26.42 -11.70 15.22
N GLY A 126 25.65 -10.86 14.54
CA GLY A 126 24.88 -11.20 13.36
C GLY A 126 23.39 -11.43 13.63
N ASP A 127 22.97 -11.58 14.88
CA ASP A 127 21.53 -11.74 15.19
C ASP A 127 20.78 -10.43 14.91
N ARG A 128 19.58 -10.57 14.36
CA ARG A 128 18.59 -9.49 14.35
C ARG A 128 17.90 -9.42 15.70
N VAL A 129 17.79 -8.20 16.22
CA VAL A 129 17.31 -7.95 17.58
C VAL A 129 16.36 -6.78 17.64
N VAL A 130 15.47 -6.80 18.64
CA VAL A 130 14.67 -5.63 19.02
C VAL A 130 15.33 -5.01 20.26
N VAL A 131 15.63 -3.73 20.14
CA VAL A 131 16.27 -2.92 21.20
C VAL A 131 15.29 -1.93 21.78
N GLU A 132 15.09 -1.92 23.09
CA GLU A 132 14.41 -0.83 23.78
C GLU A 132 15.43 0.27 24.08
N LEU A 133 15.15 1.51 23.62
CA LEU A 133 16.03 2.65 23.84
C LEU A 133 15.94 3.12 25.30
N THR A 134 17.09 3.16 25.99
CA THR A 134 17.22 3.69 27.34
C THR A 134 17.73 5.14 27.34
N SER A 135 18.46 5.52 26.28
CA SER A 135 18.90 6.88 26.01
C SER A 135 18.93 7.15 24.51
N TYR A 136 18.56 8.36 24.12
CA TYR A 136 18.48 8.77 22.70
C TYR A 136 19.79 9.40 22.18
N GLY A 137 20.82 9.43 23.04
CA GLY A 137 22.09 10.02 22.67
C GLY A 137 22.06 11.55 22.59
N ASP A 138 23.21 12.11 22.26
CA ASP A 138 23.43 13.53 22.01
C ASP A 138 24.52 13.69 20.93
N LYS A 139 25.03 14.91 20.72
CA LYS A 139 26.11 15.15 19.73
C LYS A 139 27.44 14.42 20.04
N VAL A 140 27.60 13.89 21.23
CA VAL A 140 28.85 13.27 21.70
C VAL A 140 28.68 11.78 21.98
N ARG A 141 27.47 11.36 22.35
CA ARG A 141 27.17 9.98 22.75
C ARG A 141 26.13 9.40 21.84
N SER A 142 26.37 8.17 21.36
CA SER A 142 25.38 7.35 20.65
C SER A 142 24.16 7.07 21.55
N ALA A 143 23.03 6.75 20.93
CA ALA A 143 21.88 6.19 21.64
C ALA A 143 22.30 4.92 22.38
N GLU A 144 21.68 4.63 23.52
CA GLU A 144 21.92 3.44 24.32
C GLU A 144 20.61 2.65 24.48
N GLY A 145 20.70 1.33 24.46
CA GLY A 145 19.54 0.48 24.60
C GLY A 145 19.83 -0.86 25.28
N LYS A 146 18.77 -1.62 25.48
CA LYS A 146 18.79 -3.02 25.93
C LYS A 146 18.09 -3.89 24.89
N ILE A 147 18.64 -5.07 24.60
CA ILE A 147 18.01 -6.05 23.74
C ILE A 147 16.86 -6.69 24.54
N ILE A 148 15.63 -6.56 24.01
CA ILE A 148 14.43 -7.13 24.62
C ILE A 148 13.98 -8.42 23.91
N GLU A 149 14.32 -8.59 22.63
CA GLU A 149 13.99 -9.76 21.81
C GLU A 149 15.15 -10.08 20.86
N VAL A 150 15.48 -11.36 20.72
CA VAL A 150 16.36 -11.87 19.66
C VAL A 150 15.45 -12.53 18.64
N ILE A 151 15.35 -11.93 17.45
CA ILE A 151 14.44 -12.42 16.38
C ILE A 151 15.03 -13.67 15.74
N GLY A 152 16.32 -13.68 15.46
CA GLY A 152 17.03 -14.79 14.85
C GLY A 152 18.31 -14.37 14.12
N ASP A 153 18.94 -15.32 13.43
CA ASP A 153 20.11 -15.05 12.59
C ASP A 153 19.72 -14.24 11.35
N TYR A 154 20.52 -13.23 10.98
CA TYR A 154 20.23 -12.35 9.84
C TYR A 154 20.30 -13.05 8.48
N THR A 155 20.84 -14.27 8.42
CA THR A 155 20.86 -15.07 7.18
C THR A 155 19.60 -15.88 6.96
N ASP A 156 18.73 -15.99 7.98
CA ASP A 156 17.46 -16.69 7.88
C ASP A 156 16.38 -15.77 7.22
N PRO A 157 15.82 -16.18 6.06
CA PRO A 157 14.79 -15.39 5.37
C PRO A 157 13.55 -15.07 6.22
N LEU A 158 13.17 -15.97 7.14
CA LEU A 158 12.05 -15.72 8.06
C LEU A 158 12.36 -14.60 9.05
N THR A 159 13.60 -14.52 9.53
CA THR A 159 14.10 -13.46 10.41
C THR A 159 13.98 -12.09 9.75
N ASP A 160 14.26 -12.00 8.44
CA ASP A 160 14.14 -10.77 7.68
C ASP A 160 12.68 -10.27 7.64
N VAL A 161 11.71 -11.15 7.39
CA VAL A 161 10.27 -10.81 7.37
C VAL A 161 9.80 -10.37 8.77
N LEU A 162 10.16 -11.13 9.82
CA LEU A 162 9.81 -10.78 11.19
C LEU A 162 10.41 -9.46 11.64
N SER A 163 11.60 -9.10 11.14
CA SER A 163 12.22 -7.79 11.40
C SER A 163 11.37 -6.64 10.89
N VAL A 164 10.84 -6.74 9.67
CA VAL A 164 9.92 -5.73 9.11
C VAL A 164 8.65 -5.63 9.94
N VAL A 165 8.07 -6.76 10.35
CA VAL A 165 6.88 -6.82 11.20
C VAL A 165 7.10 -6.11 12.53
N ARG A 166 8.28 -6.34 13.17
CA ARG A 166 8.64 -5.70 14.44
C ARG A 166 8.96 -4.20 14.27
N GLU A 167 9.68 -3.83 13.19
CA GLU A 167 10.01 -2.43 12.88
C GLU A 167 8.74 -1.59 12.71
N LEU A 168 7.78 -2.11 11.95
CA LEU A 168 6.51 -1.44 11.68
C LEU A 168 5.46 -1.66 12.79
N LYS A 169 5.81 -2.35 13.88
CA LYS A 169 4.94 -2.59 15.05
C LYS A 169 3.60 -3.24 14.64
N ILE A 170 3.64 -4.19 13.70
CA ILE A 170 2.45 -4.95 13.31
C ILE A 170 2.18 -6.01 14.39
N PRO A 171 0.97 -6.06 14.97
CA PRO A 171 0.60 -7.09 15.94
C PRO A 171 0.68 -8.48 15.30
N TYR A 172 1.59 -9.33 15.79
CA TYR A 172 1.83 -10.64 15.21
C TYR A 172 1.06 -11.75 15.92
N GLU A 173 1.13 -11.78 17.24
CA GLU A 173 0.45 -12.77 18.07
C GLU A 173 -0.90 -12.27 18.56
N PHE A 174 -1.84 -13.17 18.78
CA PHE A 174 -3.12 -12.85 19.41
C PHE A 174 -3.00 -12.94 20.93
N PRO A 175 -3.52 -11.97 21.70
CA PRO A 175 -3.56 -12.03 23.16
C PRO A 175 -4.34 -13.25 23.69
N GLU A 176 -4.02 -13.70 24.90
CA GLU A 176 -4.69 -14.83 25.56
C GLU A 176 -6.21 -14.60 25.72
N GLU A 177 -6.64 -13.34 25.93
CA GLU A 177 -8.03 -12.96 26.04
C GLU A 177 -8.81 -13.24 24.75
N VAL A 178 -8.18 -13.02 23.60
CA VAL A 178 -8.74 -13.37 22.27
C VAL A 178 -8.89 -14.88 22.14
N THR A 179 -7.84 -15.62 22.54
CA THR A 179 -7.87 -17.10 22.51
C THR A 179 -8.97 -17.66 23.43
N ALA A 180 -9.21 -17.01 24.58
CA ALA A 180 -10.31 -17.39 25.47
C ALA A 180 -11.69 -17.10 24.87
N ASP A 181 -11.84 -15.96 24.17
CA ASP A 181 -13.10 -15.56 23.53
C ASP A 181 -13.45 -16.49 22.35
N LEU A 182 -12.44 -16.95 21.59
CA LEU A 182 -12.61 -17.93 20.51
C LEU A 182 -13.26 -19.25 20.93
N LYS A 183 -13.09 -19.67 22.20
CA LYS A 183 -13.73 -20.90 22.71
C LYS A 183 -15.26 -20.82 22.73
N ARG A 184 -15.82 -19.59 22.69
CA ARG A 184 -17.27 -19.36 22.68
C ARG A 184 -17.84 -19.39 21.25
N ILE A 185 -16.99 -19.25 20.25
CA ILE A 185 -17.41 -19.25 18.84
C ILE A 185 -17.67 -20.70 18.43
N PRO A 186 -18.88 -21.02 17.91
CA PRO A 186 -19.19 -22.35 17.41
C PRO A 186 -18.43 -22.67 16.12
N ASP A 187 -18.34 -23.94 15.80
CA ASP A 187 -17.73 -24.38 14.53
C ASP A 187 -18.76 -24.45 13.38
N GLU A 188 -20.06 -24.44 13.72
CA GLU A 188 -21.17 -24.47 12.77
C GLU A 188 -22.19 -23.38 13.11
N VAL A 189 -22.98 -22.98 12.10
CA VAL A 189 -24.04 -21.98 12.26
C VAL A 189 -25.14 -22.52 13.18
N ASP A 190 -25.56 -21.71 14.16
CA ASP A 190 -26.67 -22.05 15.05
C ASP A 190 -27.99 -22.15 14.23
N PRO A 191 -28.70 -23.28 14.27
CA PRO A 191 -29.98 -23.42 13.55
C PRO A 191 -31.02 -22.35 13.89
N ARG A 192 -30.94 -21.72 15.08
CA ARG A 192 -31.84 -20.62 15.46
C ARG A 192 -31.61 -19.37 14.62
N GLU A 193 -30.37 -19.11 14.19
CA GLU A 193 -30.05 -18.00 13.31
C GLU A 193 -30.64 -18.18 11.91
N LEU A 194 -30.66 -19.43 11.40
CA LEU A 194 -31.23 -19.73 10.09
C LEU A 194 -32.70 -19.34 9.99
N ALA A 195 -33.47 -19.50 11.08
CA ALA A 195 -34.91 -19.20 11.12
C ALA A 195 -35.23 -17.70 11.08
N THR A 196 -34.26 -16.83 11.41
CA THR A 196 -34.48 -15.38 11.54
C THR A 196 -33.98 -14.59 10.32
N ARG A 197 -33.27 -15.23 9.40
CA ARG A 197 -32.62 -14.60 8.25
C ARG A 197 -33.34 -14.89 6.94
N THR A 198 -33.09 -14.08 5.92
CA THR A 198 -33.52 -14.39 4.57
C THR A 198 -32.78 -15.62 4.07
N ASP A 199 -33.51 -16.70 3.78
CA ASP A 199 -32.95 -17.94 3.25
C ASP A 199 -32.69 -17.81 1.75
N LEU A 200 -31.42 -17.87 1.35
CA LEU A 200 -30.95 -17.77 -0.04
C LEU A 200 -30.16 -19.03 -0.45
N ARG A 201 -30.26 -20.13 0.29
CA ARG A 201 -29.49 -21.36 0.07
C ARG A 201 -29.89 -22.11 -1.21
N ASP A 202 -31.09 -21.86 -1.72
CA ASP A 202 -31.56 -22.48 -2.97
C ASP A 202 -31.05 -21.78 -4.23
N LEU A 203 -30.41 -20.61 -4.09
CA LEU A 203 -29.82 -19.88 -5.21
C LEU A 203 -28.43 -20.42 -5.53
N VAL A 204 -28.13 -20.52 -6.83
CA VAL A 204 -26.79 -20.89 -7.29
C VAL A 204 -25.81 -19.78 -6.93
N THR A 205 -24.91 -20.10 -6.03
CA THR A 205 -23.96 -19.15 -5.44
C THR A 205 -22.54 -19.69 -5.56
N VAL A 206 -21.59 -18.85 -5.97
CA VAL A 206 -20.18 -19.21 -6.13
C VAL A 206 -19.28 -18.19 -5.43
N THR A 207 -18.12 -18.64 -4.97
CA THR A 207 -16.98 -17.75 -4.63
C THR A 207 -15.95 -17.84 -5.75
N ILE A 208 -15.20 -16.75 -6.02
CA ILE A 208 -14.15 -16.69 -7.05
C ILE A 208 -12.94 -15.98 -6.46
N ASP A 209 -11.90 -16.73 -6.14
CA ASP A 209 -10.73 -16.25 -5.41
C ASP A 209 -9.43 -16.82 -5.99
N GLY A 210 -8.29 -16.45 -5.39
CA GLY A 210 -7.01 -17.12 -5.67
C GLY A 210 -7.00 -18.57 -5.17
N GLU A 211 -6.13 -19.39 -5.75
CA GLU A 211 -6.00 -20.81 -5.42
C GLU A 211 -5.74 -21.04 -3.92
N ASP A 212 -4.89 -20.20 -3.34
CA ASP A 212 -4.42 -20.32 -1.94
C ASP A 212 -5.29 -19.56 -0.93
N ALA A 213 -6.33 -18.84 -1.38
CA ALA A 213 -7.21 -18.08 -0.51
C ALA A 213 -7.99 -19.01 0.44
N LYS A 214 -8.05 -18.63 1.72
CA LYS A 214 -8.78 -19.38 2.76
C LYS A 214 -9.85 -18.53 3.44
N ASP A 215 -9.71 -17.22 3.39
CA ASP A 215 -10.55 -16.19 3.98
C ASP A 215 -11.52 -15.62 2.94
N LEU A 216 -12.49 -16.46 2.53
CA LEU A 216 -13.45 -16.13 1.49
C LEU A 216 -14.51 -15.16 2.04
N ASP A 217 -14.32 -13.87 1.78
CA ASP A 217 -15.17 -12.79 2.27
C ASP A 217 -16.51 -12.68 1.52
N ASP A 218 -16.51 -12.96 0.21
CA ASP A 218 -17.62 -12.68 -0.70
C ASP A 218 -18.04 -13.88 -1.54
N ALA A 219 -19.33 -13.93 -1.86
CA ALA A 219 -19.93 -14.88 -2.78
C ALA A 219 -20.97 -14.19 -3.66
N ILE A 220 -21.16 -14.68 -4.86
CA ILE A 220 -21.98 -14.07 -5.90
C ILE A 220 -23.09 -15.00 -6.33
N THR A 221 -24.31 -14.44 -6.43
CA THR A 221 -25.46 -15.02 -7.13
C THR A 221 -25.84 -14.10 -8.27
N LEU A 222 -26.06 -14.64 -9.46
CA LEU A 222 -26.53 -13.86 -10.60
C LEU A 222 -27.47 -14.69 -11.49
N TYR A 223 -28.63 -14.11 -11.81
CA TYR A 223 -29.59 -14.69 -12.75
C TYR A 223 -30.41 -13.59 -13.43
N GLU A 224 -31.08 -13.92 -14.50
CA GLU A 224 -32.00 -13.03 -15.19
C GLU A 224 -33.44 -13.36 -14.84
N GLU A 225 -34.21 -12.33 -14.44
CA GLU A 225 -35.64 -12.46 -14.17
C GLU A 225 -36.39 -11.21 -14.61
N ASN A 226 -37.50 -11.39 -15.35
CA ASN A 226 -38.36 -10.31 -15.85
C ASN A 226 -37.61 -9.24 -16.66
N GLY A 227 -36.58 -9.65 -17.43
CA GLY A 227 -35.75 -8.74 -18.25
C GLY A 227 -34.74 -7.91 -17.47
N MET A 228 -34.51 -8.23 -16.21
CA MET A 228 -33.56 -7.60 -15.31
C MET A 228 -32.53 -8.61 -14.84
N TYR A 229 -31.31 -8.16 -14.62
CA TYR A 229 -30.30 -8.95 -13.93
C TYR A 229 -30.48 -8.82 -12.41
N LYS A 230 -30.52 -9.97 -11.74
CA LYS A 230 -30.61 -10.07 -10.27
C LYS A 230 -29.25 -10.44 -9.73
N LEU A 231 -28.50 -9.43 -9.25
CA LEU A 231 -27.18 -9.61 -8.69
C LEU A 231 -27.26 -9.64 -7.16
N GLY A 232 -26.83 -10.74 -6.56
CA GLY A 232 -26.63 -10.88 -5.12
C GLY A 232 -25.14 -10.84 -4.78
N VAL A 233 -24.72 -9.88 -3.98
CA VAL A 233 -23.39 -9.83 -3.37
C VAL A 233 -23.54 -10.17 -1.90
N HIS A 234 -23.01 -11.33 -1.50
CA HIS A 234 -23.17 -11.91 -0.18
C HIS A 234 -21.84 -11.84 0.56
N ILE A 235 -21.81 -11.09 1.64
CA ILE A 235 -20.58 -10.86 2.42
C ILE A 235 -20.68 -11.58 3.76
N ALA A 236 -19.62 -12.25 4.17
CA ALA A 236 -19.50 -12.95 5.43
C ALA A 236 -19.94 -12.06 6.60
N ASP A 237 -20.92 -12.50 7.40
CA ASP A 237 -21.42 -11.74 8.55
C ASP A 237 -20.49 -11.90 9.77
N VAL A 238 -19.27 -11.36 9.64
CA VAL A 238 -18.27 -11.35 10.71
C VAL A 238 -18.78 -10.66 11.96
N SER A 239 -19.62 -9.63 11.80
CA SER A 239 -20.18 -8.85 12.89
C SER A 239 -21.15 -9.64 13.78
N HIS A 240 -21.58 -10.83 13.35
CA HIS A 240 -22.34 -11.75 14.18
C HIS A 240 -21.48 -12.37 15.28
N TYR A 241 -20.23 -12.73 14.95
CA TYR A 241 -19.28 -13.39 15.83
C TYR A 241 -18.39 -12.41 16.59
N VAL A 242 -17.98 -11.32 15.95
CA VAL A 242 -17.12 -10.29 16.52
C VAL A 242 -17.98 -9.12 16.99
N THR A 243 -18.48 -9.24 18.23
CA THR A 243 -19.37 -8.23 18.81
C THR A 243 -18.60 -7.03 19.36
N GLU A 244 -19.22 -5.85 19.31
CA GLU A 244 -18.61 -4.59 19.77
C GLU A 244 -18.05 -4.70 21.20
N ASN A 245 -16.84 -4.19 21.41
CA ASN A 245 -16.08 -4.21 22.66
C ASN A 245 -15.66 -5.60 23.20
N SER A 246 -15.91 -6.70 22.48
CA SER A 246 -15.34 -8.00 22.82
C SER A 246 -13.79 -7.99 22.72
N PRO A 247 -13.09 -8.97 23.33
CA PRO A 247 -11.65 -9.13 23.12
C PRO A 247 -11.28 -9.26 21.63
N LEU A 248 -12.06 -10.01 20.85
CA LEU A 248 -11.89 -10.14 19.39
C LEU A 248 -12.04 -8.79 18.69
N ASP A 249 -13.04 -8.00 19.04
CA ASP A 249 -13.25 -6.68 18.44
C ASP A 249 -12.12 -5.70 18.74
N LYS A 250 -11.68 -5.65 20.01
CA LYS A 250 -10.55 -4.79 20.40
C LYS A 250 -9.28 -5.12 19.65
N GLU A 251 -9.00 -6.42 19.46
CA GLU A 251 -7.82 -6.84 18.73
C GLU A 251 -7.98 -6.62 17.22
N ALA A 252 -9.16 -6.88 16.64
CA ALA A 252 -9.45 -6.54 15.24
C ALA A 252 -9.28 -5.03 14.99
N LEU A 253 -9.77 -4.18 15.88
CA LEU A 253 -9.55 -2.73 15.83
C LEU A 253 -8.05 -2.40 15.98
N ASN A 254 -7.31 -3.05 16.90
CA ASN A 254 -5.88 -2.83 17.09
C ASN A 254 -5.09 -3.16 15.81
N ARG A 255 -5.42 -4.23 15.10
CA ARG A 255 -4.82 -4.62 13.82
C ARG A 255 -5.28 -3.72 12.67
N GLY A 256 -6.58 -3.43 12.58
CA GLY A 256 -7.26 -2.59 11.61
C GLY A 256 -7.40 -3.24 10.23
N THR A 257 -6.43 -4.04 9.81
CA THR A 257 -6.44 -4.81 8.56
C THR A 257 -5.55 -6.03 8.67
N SER A 258 -5.80 -7.06 7.85
CA SER A 258 -4.82 -8.11 7.58
C SER A 258 -3.63 -7.54 6.80
N CYS A 259 -2.46 -8.18 6.95
CA CYS A 259 -1.24 -7.80 6.23
C CYS A 259 -0.75 -9.01 5.43
N TYR A 260 -0.67 -8.87 4.10
CA TYR A 260 -0.34 -9.94 3.15
C TYR A 260 1.13 -9.84 2.76
N LEU A 261 1.99 -10.50 3.54
CA LEU A 261 3.41 -10.61 3.24
C LEU A 261 3.60 -11.75 2.22
N VAL A 262 4.56 -11.63 1.32
CA VAL A 262 4.75 -12.50 0.15
C VAL A 262 4.47 -13.99 0.39
N ASP A 263 4.96 -14.55 1.51
CA ASP A 263 4.83 -15.97 1.89
C ASP A 263 4.02 -16.18 3.18
N LYS A 264 3.46 -15.11 3.76
CA LYS A 264 2.79 -15.16 5.06
C LYS A 264 1.70 -14.12 5.19
N VAL A 265 0.57 -14.52 5.75
CA VAL A 265 -0.51 -13.61 6.12
C VAL A 265 -0.49 -13.39 7.62
N ILE A 266 -0.55 -12.12 8.04
CA ILE A 266 -0.83 -11.74 9.43
C ILE A 266 -2.30 -11.32 9.45
N PRO A 267 -3.22 -12.19 9.88
CA PRO A 267 -4.64 -11.95 9.73
C PRO A 267 -5.17 -10.95 10.77
N MET A 268 -6.19 -10.18 10.40
CA MET A 268 -6.92 -9.31 11.34
C MET A 268 -7.67 -10.13 12.39
N LEU A 269 -8.23 -11.26 12.00
CA LEU A 269 -8.99 -12.17 12.84
C LEU A 269 -8.29 -13.54 12.95
N PRO A 270 -8.42 -14.25 14.08
CA PRO A 270 -7.89 -15.62 14.21
C PRO A 270 -8.46 -16.57 13.16
N GLU A 271 -7.66 -17.59 12.76
CA GLU A 271 -8.00 -18.52 11.68
C GLU A 271 -9.32 -19.29 11.89
N LYS A 272 -9.72 -19.54 13.14
CA LYS A 272 -11.03 -20.14 13.45
C LYS A 272 -12.19 -19.30 12.89
N LEU A 273 -12.02 -17.98 12.83
CA LEU A 273 -12.97 -17.06 12.21
C LEU A 273 -12.65 -16.87 10.72
N SER A 274 -11.44 -16.41 10.39
CA SER A 274 -11.11 -15.98 9.03
C SER A 274 -11.16 -17.12 8.01
N ASN A 275 -10.71 -18.32 8.38
CA ASN A 275 -10.68 -19.48 7.47
C ASN A 275 -11.80 -20.48 7.79
N GLY A 276 -12.46 -20.32 8.95
CA GLY A 276 -13.47 -21.23 9.51
C GLY A 276 -14.89 -20.74 9.30
N ILE A 277 -15.55 -20.36 10.43
CA ILE A 277 -17.00 -20.09 10.44
C ILE A 277 -17.41 -18.88 9.60
N CYS A 278 -16.54 -17.86 9.45
CA CYS A 278 -16.83 -16.69 8.62
C CYS A 278 -16.56 -16.95 7.13
N SER A 279 -15.53 -17.76 6.80
CA SER A 279 -15.19 -18.03 5.41
C SER A 279 -16.34 -18.74 4.67
N LEU A 280 -16.70 -18.24 3.49
CA LEU A 280 -17.82 -18.72 2.68
C LEU A 280 -17.46 -20.00 1.93
N ASN A 281 -17.06 -21.04 2.67
CA ASN A 281 -16.65 -22.32 2.16
C ASN A 281 -17.81 -23.07 1.47
N ALA A 282 -17.55 -23.68 0.31
CA ALA A 282 -18.55 -24.44 -0.45
C ALA A 282 -19.15 -25.61 0.36
N GLY A 283 -20.45 -25.86 0.15
CA GLY A 283 -21.20 -26.92 0.82
C GLY A 283 -21.47 -26.68 2.31
N LYS A 284 -21.30 -25.46 2.80
CA LYS A 284 -21.54 -25.10 4.20
C LYS A 284 -22.56 -23.95 4.28
N ASP A 285 -23.51 -24.06 5.22
CA ASP A 285 -24.36 -22.93 5.54
C ASP A 285 -23.52 -21.82 6.18
N ARG A 286 -23.68 -20.57 5.68
CA ARG A 286 -22.93 -19.40 6.15
C ARG A 286 -23.86 -18.22 6.35
N LEU A 287 -23.65 -17.49 7.44
CA LEU A 287 -24.34 -16.24 7.71
C LEU A 287 -23.70 -15.12 6.89
N THR A 288 -24.55 -14.37 6.22
CA THR A 288 -24.11 -13.26 5.37
C THR A 288 -24.91 -12.00 5.61
N LEU A 289 -24.34 -10.86 5.27
CA LEU A 289 -25.02 -9.60 5.01
C LEU A 289 -25.00 -9.39 3.49
N SER A 290 -26.18 -9.43 2.89
CA SER A 290 -26.33 -9.45 1.43
C SER A 290 -26.85 -8.13 0.89
N CYS A 291 -26.25 -7.67 -0.21
CA CYS A 291 -26.75 -6.61 -1.07
C CYS A 291 -27.33 -7.25 -2.34
N LEU A 292 -28.66 -7.26 -2.44
CA LEU A 292 -29.39 -7.77 -3.59
C LEU A 292 -29.75 -6.60 -4.49
N MET A 293 -29.33 -6.62 -5.76
CA MET A 293 -29.49 -5.51 -6.70
C MET A 293 -30.21 -5.94 -7.97
N ASP A 294 -31.18 -5.14 -8.37
CA ASP A 294 -31.84 -5.28 -9.67
C ASP A 294 -31.18 -4.35 -10.68
N ILE A 295 -30.60 -4.91 -11.73
CA ILE A 295 -29.84 -4.18 -12.74
C ILE A 295 -30.58 -4.25 -14.08
N ASP A 296 -30.79 -3.08 -14.71
CA ASP A 296 -31.41 -3.04 -16.04
C ASP A 296 -30.39 -3.39 -17.15
N LYS A 297 -30.88 -3.54 -18.39
CA LYS A 297 -30.03 -3.87 -19.54
C LYS A 297 -29.04 -2.76 -19.94
N ASN A 298 -29.08 -1.60 -19.28
CA ASN A 298 -28.11 -0.50 -19.43
C ASN A 298 -27.11 -0.44 -18.27
N GLY A 299 -27.11 -1.40 -17.35
CA GLY A 299 -26.25 -1.45 -16.18
C GLY A 299 -26.66 -0.47 -15.05
N ASN A 300 -27.93 0.02 -15.05
CA ASN A 300 -28.41 0.83 -13.93
C ASN A 300 -28.95 -0.05 -12.82
N ILE A 301 -28.52 0.18 -11.59
CA ILE A 301 -29.13 -0.41 -10.40
C ILE A 301 -30.44 0.34 -10.15
N VAL A 302 -31.56 -0.31 -10.40
CA VAL A 302 -32.90 0.30 -10.33
C VAL A 302 -33.59 0.08 -9.00
N SER A 303 -33.21 -0.99 -8.28
CA SER A 303 -33.62 -1.25 -6.92
C SER A 303 -32.59 -2.10 -6.18
N HIS A 304 -32.58 -2.01 -4.87
CA HIS A 304 -31.74 -2.87 -4.04
C HIS A 304 -32.42 -3.24 -2.72
N LYS A 305 -31.92 -4.29 -2.10
CA LYS A 305 -32.32 -4.72 -0.76
C LYS A 305 -31.10 -5.19 0.00
N ILE A 306 -30.90 -4.62 1.18
CA ILE A 306 -29.86 -5.05 2.13
C ILE A 306 -30.52 -5.92 3.20
N CYS A 307 -30.01 -7.13 3.44
CA CYS A 307 -30.59 -8.04 4.41
C CYS A 307 -29.57 -8.98 5.05
N GLU A 308 -29.86 -9.35 6.29
CA GLU A 308 -29.21 -10.49 6.93
C GLU A 308 -29.74 -11.77 6.27
N SER A 309 -28.84 -12.62 5.79
CA SER A 309 -29.19 -13.81 5.02
C SER A 309 -28.39 -15.04 5.44
N VAL A 310 -28.79 -16.18 4.94
CA VAL A 310 -28.04 -17.41 4.96
C VAL A 310 -27.89 -17.93 3.55
N ILE A 311 -26.70 -18.35 3.18
CA ILE A 311 -26.34 -18.93 1.89
C ILE A 311 -25.68 -20.29 2.07
N ASN A 312 -25.65 -21.06 0.99
CA ASN A 312 -24.82 -22.25 0.85
C ASN A 312 -24.10 -22.16 -0.50
N VAL A 313 -22.79 -21.97 -0.47
CA VAL A 313 -22.00 -21.83 -1.71
C VAL A 313 -21.94 -23.18 -2.42
N ASN A 314 -22.35 -23.21 -3.69
CA ASN A 314 -22.37 -24.41 -4.51
C ASN A 314 -20.96 -24.85 -4.91
N GLU A 315 -20.12 -23.89 -5.33
CA GLU A 315 -18.78 -24.18 -5.82
C GLU A 315 -17.81 -23.06 -5.45
N ARG A 316 -16.60 -23.45 -5.00
CA ARG A 316 -15.48 -22.54 -4.86
C ARG A 316 -14.70 -22.52 -6.18
N MET A 317 -14.80 -21.43 -6.89
CA MET A 317 -14.06 -21.21 -8.13
C MET A 317 -12.75 -20.47 -7.87
N THR A 318 -11.84 -20.59 -8.83
CA THR A 318 -10.59 -19.79 -8.83
C THR A 318 -10.60 -18.82 -10.02
N TYR A 319 -9.82 -17.73 -9.88
CA TYR A 319 -9.64 -16.80 -10.99
C TYR A 319 -9.14 -17.49 -12.25
N THR A 320 -8.22 -18.45 -12.12
CA THR A 320 -7.70 -19.24 -13.24
C THR A 320 -8.78 -20.06 -13.92
N ALA A 321 -9.60 -20.77 -13.15
CA ALA A 321 -10.65 -21.63 -13.70
C ALA A 321 -11.75 -20.80 -14.41
N VAL A 322 -12.18 -19.67 -13.79
CA VAL A 322 -13.19 -18.80 -14.41
C VAL A 322 -12.64 -18.16 -15.69
N SER A 323 -11.38 -17.70 -15.70
CA SER A 323 -10.77 -17.16 -16.92
C SER A 323 -10.62 -18.21 -18.01
N ALA A 324 -10.25 -19.45 -17.68
CA ALA A 324 -10.22 -20.55 -18.63
C ALA A 324 -11.59 -20.78 -19.29
N ILE A 325 -12.70 -20.55 -18.54
CA ILE A 325 -14.06 -20.65 -19.09
C ILE A 325 -14.39 -19.44 -19.96
N VAL A 326 -14.21 -18.19 -19.45
CA VAL A 326 -14.77 -16.99 -20.11
C VAL A 326 -13.85 -16.40 -21.18
N GLU A 327 -12.52 -16.55 -21.04
CA GLU A 327 -11.52 -16.02 -21.99
C GLU A 327 -11.00 -17.10 -22.92
N ASP A 328 -10.44 -18.18 -22.37
CA ASP A 328 -9.72 -19.20 -23.13
C ASP A 328 -10.68 -20.20 -23.80
N ARG A 329 -11.93 -20.29 -23.30
CA ARG A 329 -12.94 -21.27 -23.75
C ARG A 329 -12.42 -22.72 -23.72
N ASP A 330 -11.64 -23.01 -22.64
CA ASP A 330 -11.00 -24.31 -22.47
C ASP A 330 -12.03 -25.45 -22.35
N PRO A 331 -12.02 -26.41 -23.28
CA PRO A 331 -13.08 -27.44 -23.34
C PRO A 331 -13.11 -28.35 -22.10
N GLU A 332 -11.95 -28.65 -21.51
CA GLU A 332 -11.85 -29.52 -20.33
C GLU A 332 -12.45 -28.84 -19.10
N THR A 333 -12.09 -27.58 -18.87
CA THR A 333 -12.61 -26.78 -17.77
C THR A 333 -14.11 -26.51 -17.94
N MET A 334 -14.57 -26.23 -19.18
CA MET A 334 -16.01 -26.04 -19.50
C MET A 334 -16.81 -27.31 -19.28
N GLU A 335 -16.28 -28.50 -19.62
CA GLU A 335 -16.94 -29.78 -19.37
C GLU A 335 -17.06 -30.03 -17.86
N ARG A 336 -15.97 -29.80 -17.10
CA ARG A 336 -15.94 -29.96 -15.65
C ARG A 336 -16.99 -29.10 -14.94
N TYR A 337 -17.16 -27.85 -15.35
CA TYR A 337 -18.08 -26.89 -14.75
C TYR A 337 -19.27 -26.56 -15.62
N SER A 338 -19.73 -27.52 -16.43
CA SER A 338 -20.75 -27.32 -17.50
C SER A 338 -22.04 -26.66 -17.00
N GLU A 339 -22.47 -26.96 -15.77
CA GLU A 339 -23.69 -26.37 -15.18
C GLU A 339 -23.48 -24.88 -14.81
N LEU A 340 -22.24 -24.43 -14.60
CA LEU A 340 -21.90 -23.06 -14.20
C LEU A 340 -21.43 -22.18 -15.35
N VAL A 341 -21.12 -22.75 -16.53
CA VAL A 341 -20.68 -21.97 -17.71
C VAL A 341 -21.68 -20.87 -18.07
N PRO A 342 -23.02 -21.11 -18.13
CA PRO A 342 -23.96 -20.02 -18.41
C PRO A 342 -23.96 -18.91 -17.36
N LEU A 343 -23.68 -19.23 -16.10
CA LEU A 343 -23.57 -18.25 -15.03
C LEU A 343 -22.34 -17.35 -15.24
N PHE A 344 -21.18 -17.91 -15.61
CA PHE A 344 -19.96 -17.12 -15.84
C PHE A 344 -20.07 -16.27 -17.11
N ASP A 345 -20.72 -16.74 -18.16
CA ASP A 345 -21.03 -15.93 -19.35
C ASP A 345 -21.92 -14.74 -18.98
N LEU A 346 -22.93 -14.95 -18.14
CA LEU A 346 -23.79 -13.88 -17.64
C LEU A 346 -23.03 -12.91 -16.73
N MET A 347 -22.14 -13.42 -15.87
CA MET A 347 -21.28 -12.58 -15.01
C MET A 347 -20.39 -11.68 -15.86
N LEU A 348 -19.80 -12.19 -16.93
CA LEU A 348 -18.97 -11.40 -17.85
C LEU A 348 -19.80 -10.29 -18.51
N GLU A 349 -21.01 -10.61 -19.01
CA GLU A 349 -21.91 -9.64 -19.63
C GLU A 349 -22.26 -8.50 -18.68
N VAL A 350 -22.68 -8.82 -17.45
CA VAL A 350 -23.08 -7.82 -16.44
C VAL A 350 -21.87 -7.00 -15.96
N SER A 351 -20.71 -7.64 -15.78
CA SER A 351 -19.46 -6.97 -15.45
C SER A 351 -19.10 -5.92 -16.52
N ASP A 352 -19.17 -6.28 -17.80
CA ASP A 352 -18.90 -5.38 -18.92
C ASP A 352 -19.83 -4.16 -18.93
N LEU A 353 -21.12 -4.35 -18.65
CA LEU A 353 -22.10 -3.27 -18.54
C LEU A 353 -21.74 -2.30 -17.38
N LEU A 354 -21.44 -2.84 -16.22
CA LEU A 354 -21.08 -2.05 -15.05
C LEU A 354 -19.76 -1.29 -15.27
N ARG A 355 -18.76 -1.94 -15.86
CA ARG A 355 -17.46 -1.35 -16.19
C ARG A 355 -17.60 -0.23 -17.22
N GLU A 356 -18.36 -0.44 -18.30
CA GLU A 356 -18.58 0.58 -19.31
C GLU A 356 -19.26 1.83 -18.70
N LYS A 357 -20.22 1.63 -17.81
CA LYS A 357 -20.88 2.72 -17.10
C LYS A 357 -19.91 3.52 -16.23
N ARG A 358 -19.00 2.85 -15.49
CA ARG A 358 -17.95 3.53 -14.72
C ARG A 358 -16.98 4.27 -15.64
N ARG A 359 -16.60 3.66 -16.76
CA ARG A 359 -15.74 4.30 -17.76
C ARG A 359 -16.38 5.56 -18.34
N GLN A 360 -17.66 5.52 -18.66
CA GLN A 360 -18.40 6.71 -19.14
C GLN A 360 -18.44 7.83 -18.10
N ARG A 361 -18.49 7.49 -16.81
CA ARG A 361 -18.44 8.41 -15.69
C ARG A 361 -17.05 9.04 -15.53
N GLY A 362 -15.99 8.34 -15.93
CA GLY A 362 -14.60 8.81 -15.89
C GLY A 362 -13.74 8.10 -14.84
N SER A 363 -14.09 6.86 -14.47
CA SER A 363 -13.22 6.03 -13.63
C SER A 363 -11.84 5.89 -14.26
N ILE A 364 -10.81 6.03 -13.46
CA ILE A 364 -9.42 5.97 -13.90
C ILE A 364 -8.91 4.56 -13.54
N ASP A 365 -8.72 3.74 -14.56
CA ASP A 365 -8.13 2.42 -14.39
C ASP A 365 -6.63 2.52 -14.67
N PHE A 366 -5.82 2.33 -13.62
CA PHE A 366 -4.39 2.19 -13.76
C PHE A 366 -4.05 0.71 -13.86
N ASP A 367 -3.52 0.30 -14.99
CA ASP A 367 -3.01 -1.07 -15.18
C ASP A 367 -1.50 -1.07 -14.96
N PHE A 368 -1.08 -1.43 -13.76
CA PHE A 368 0.33 -1.60 -13.42
C PHE A 368 0.63 -3.07 -13.24
N ASP A 369 1.78 -3.48 -13.75
CA ASP A 369 2.30 -4.81 -13.50
C ASP A 369 2.59 -4.98 -11.99
N GLU A 370 1.78 -5.78 -11.33
CA GLU A 370 2.05 -6.23 -9.96
C GLU A 370 3.04 -7.38 -10.00
N SER A 371 3.88 -7.50 -8.98
CA SER A 371 4.87 -8.57 -8.92
C SER A 371 4.23 -9.85 -8.38
N LYS A 372 4.34 -10.94 -9.11
CA LYS A 372 4.10 -12.29 -8.60
C LYS A 372 5.42 -12.88 -8.10
N ILE A 373 5.53 -13.11 -6.81
CA ILE A 373 6.70 -13.71 -6.17
C ILE A 373 6.29 -15.09 -5.64
N VAL A 374 6.97 -16.13 -6.10
CA VAL A 374 6.76 -17.51 -5.63
C VAL A 374 7.88 -17.90 -4.69
N VAL A 375 7.52 -18.39 -3.50
CA VAL A 375 8.46 -18.86 -2.49
C VAL A 375 8.26 -20.36 -2.28
N GLU A 376 9.33 -21.13 -2.45
CA GLU A 376 9.37 -22.58 -2.23
C GLU A 376 10.47 -22.88 -1.23
N ASP A 377 10.16 -23.69 -0.22
CA ASP A 377 11.09 -24.04 0.86
C ASP A 377 11.77 -22.81 1.54
N GLY A 378 11.02 -21.71 1.66
CA GLY A 378 11.49 -20.46 2.27
C GLY A 378 12.38 -19.59 1.37
N LYS A 379 12.65 -19.99 0.12
CA LYS A 379 13.43 -19.24 -0.85
C LYS A 379 12.57 -18.78 -2.02
N VAL A 380 12.93 -17.66 -2.61
CA VAL A 380 12.25 -17.17 -3.82
C VAL A 380 12.67 -18.01 -5.02
N SER A 381 11.72 -18.76 -5.60
CA SER A 381 11.95 -19.59 -6.79
C SER A 381 11.65 -18.84 -8.09
N TYR A 382 10.72 -17.88 -8.08
CA TYR A 382 10.33 -17.15 -9.27
C TYR A 382 9.84 -15.73 -8.93
N ILE A 383 10.16 -14.77 -9.80
CA ILE A 383 9.57 -13.42 -9.83
C ILE A 383 9.17 -13.08 -11.26
N GLY A 384 7.94 -12.60 -11.44
CA GLY A 384 7.41 -12.14 -12.72
C GLY A 384 6.24 -11.18 -12.54
N ALA A 385 5.71 -10.67 -13.63
CA ALA A 385 4.50 -9.88 -13.60
C ALA A 385 3.27 -10.78 -13.25
N TYR A 386 2.37 -10.25 -12.41
CA TYR A 386 1.08 -10.89 -12.16
C TYR A 386 0.15 -10.60 -13.33
N GLU A 387 -0.30 -11.65 -13.99
CA GLU A 387 -1.25 -11.52 -15.10
C GLU A 387 -2.67 -11.29 -14.55
N ARG A 388 -3.16 -10.07 -14.66
CA ARG A 388 -4.53 -9.72 -14.30
C ARG A 388 -5.48 -10.19 -15.39
N ARG A 389 -6.38 -11.12 -15.07
CA ARG A 389 -7.31 -11.73 -16.01
C ARG A 389 -8.72 -11.17 -15.84
N ARG A 390 -9.61 -11.47 -16.82
CA ARG A 390 -11.00 -10.99 -16.83
C ARG A 390 -11.79 -11.39 -15.59
N SER A 391 -11.55 -12.58 -15.05
CA SER A 391 -12.20 -13.06 -13.83
C SER A 391 -11.98 -12.15 -12.62
N ASN A 392 -10.76 -11.60 -12.46
CA ASN A 392 -10.48 -10.62 -11.41
C ASN A 392 -11.37 -9.38 -11.57
N GLY A 393 -11.54 -8.91 -12.82
CA GLY A 393 -12.38 -7.78 -13.13
C GLY A 393 -13.87 -8.00 -12.86
N ILE A 394 -14.39 -9.21 -13.08
CA ILE A 394 -15.78 -9.55 -12.78
C ILE A 394 -16.10 -9.33 -11.30
N ILE A 395 -15.29 -9.91 -10.42
CA ILE A 395 -15.47 -9.76 -8.96
C ILE A 395 -15.32 -8.31 -8.53
N GLU A 396 -14.29 -7.63 -9.02
CA GLU A 396 -14.09 -6.20 -8.72
C GLU A 396 -15.32 -5.36 -9.10
N ASP A 397 -15.89 -5.56 -10.29
CA ASP A 397 -17.04 -4.81 -10.77
C ASP A 397 -18.27 -5.01 -9.88
N PHE A 398 -18.49 -6.23 -9.38
CA PHE A 398 -19.62 -6.53 -8.49
C PHE A 398 -19.38 -5.99 -7.07
N MET A 399 -18.14 -6.05 -6.57
CA MET A 399 -17.78 -5.46 -5.28
C MET A 399 -17.91 -3.93 -5.31
N LEU A 400 -17.48 -3.29 -6.39
CA LEU A 400 -17.65 -1.85 -6.58
C LEU A 400 -19.12 -1.45 -6.61
N ALA A 401 -19.97 -2.22 -7.33
CA ALA A 401 -21.41 -1.98 -7.40
C ALA A 401 -22.06 -2.07 -6.00
N ALA A 402 -21.73 -3.08 -5.22
CA ALA A 402 -22.24 -3.24 -3.86
C ALA A 402 -21.75 -2.11 -2.93
N ASN A 403 -20.45 -1.79 -2.96
CA ASN A 403 -19.86 -0.73 -2.15
C ASN A 403 -20.47 0.65 -2.44
N GLU A 404 -20.71 0.98 -3.72
CA GLU A 404 -21.37 2.23 -4.13
C GLU A 404 -22.84 2.25 -3.67
N THR A 405 -23.58 1.15 -3.86
CA THR A 405 -25.01 1.05 -3.49
C THR A 405 -25.22 1.23 -1.98
N ILE A 406 -24.41 0.56 -1.16
CA ILE A 406 -24.45 0.67 0.29
C ILE A 406 -24.10 2.10 0.74
N ALA A 407 -23.04 2.68 0.17
CA ALA A 407 -22.62 4.03 0.55
C ALA A 407 -23.68 5.07 0.19
N GLU A 408 -24.32 4.95 -0.97
CA GLU A 408 -25.38 5.86 -1.39
C GLU A 408 -26.63 5.74 -0.49
N ASP A 409 -27.04 4.52 -0.18
CA ASP A 409 -28.21 4.24 0.67
C ASP A 409 -28.04 4.88 2.07
N TYR A 410 -26.91 4.66 2.72
CA TYR A 410 -26.62 5.19 4.05
C TYR A 410 -26.34 6.69 4.06
N PHE A 411 -25.84 7.25 2.98
CA PHE A 411 -25.72 8.70 2.82
C PHE A 411 -27.08 9.41 2.83
N TRP A 412 -28.03 8.89 2.05
CA TRP A 412 -29.37 9.48 1.96
C TRP A 412 -30.23 9.26 3.21
N GLN A 413 -29.92 8.23 4.02
CA GLN A 413 -30.55 8.04 5.33
C GLN A 413 -29.98 8.97 6.40
N GLU A 414 -28.91 9.73 6.12
CA GLU A 414 -28.22 10.67 7.05
C GLU A 414 -27.76 9.98 8.34
N LEU A 415 -27.39 8.70 8.27
CA LEU A 415 -26.93 7.90 9.40
C LEU A 415 -25.41 8.03 9.59
N PRO A 416 -24.90 7.86 10.83
CA PRO A 416 -23.46 7.74 11.07
C PRO A 416 -22.88 6.60 10.24
N PHE A 417 -21.85 6.89 9.45
CA PHE A 417 -21.26 5.89 8.56
C PHE A 417 -19.77 6.14 8.33
N GLU A 418 -19.05 5.12 7.87
CA GLU A 418 -17.64 5.19 7.47
C GLU A 418 -17.53 5.06 5.96
N TYR A 419 -17.02 6.11 5.31
CA TYR A 419 -16.83 6.18 3.87
C TYR A 419 -15.36 5.98 3.50
N ARG A 420 -15.12 5.45 2.29
CA ARG A 420 -13.82 5.44 1.66
C ARG A 420 -13.75 6.64 0.70
N VAL A 421 -12.94 7.63 1.02
CA VAL A 421 -12.87 8.87 0.26
C VAL A 421 -11.51 9.03 -0.41
N HIS A 422 -11.54 9.57 -1.63
CA HIS A 422 -10.35 9.91 -2.40
C HIS A 422 -10.52 11.33 -2.94
N GLU A 423 -9.82 12.27 -2.31
CA GLU A 423 -9.91 13.68 -2.66
C GLU A 423 -9.28 13.96 -4.04
N ALA A 424 -9.73 15.03 -4.70
CA ALA A 424 -9.11 15.49 -5.93
C ALA A 424 -7.62 15.83 -5.72
N PRO A 425 -6.78 15.64 -6.74
CA PRO A 425 -5.36 15.95 -6.68
C PRO A 425 -5.14 17.47 -6.52
N ASP A 426 -3.97 17.82 -6.02
CA ASP A 426 -3.55 19.21 -5.85
C ASP A 426 -3.38 19.91 -7.20
N ALA A 427 -3.97 21.10 -7.36
CA ALA A 427 -3.98 21.84 -8.64
C ALA A 427 -2.56 22.18 -9.15
N GLU A 428 -1.61 22.45 -8.25
CA GLU A 428 -0.22 22.76 -8.64
C GLU A 428 0.48 21.49 -9.16
N LYS A 429 0.27 20.33 -8.53
CA LYS A 429 0.79 19.05 -9.02
C LYS A 429 0.20 18.66 -10.37
N VAL A 430 -1.10 18.90 -10.55
CA VAL A 430 -1.79 18.68 -11.83
C VAL A 430 -1.19 19.56 -12.94
N LYS A 431 -0.91 20.81 -12.65
CA LYS A 431 -0.26 21.72 -13.59
C LYS A 431 1.16 21.25 -13.94
N GLN A 432 1.93 20.82 -12.96
CA GLN A 432 3.27 20.27 -13.20
C GLN A 432 3.22 19.01 -14.06
N LEU A 433 2.26 18.11 -13.80
CA LEU A 433 1.99 16.94 -14.64
C LEU A 433 1.67 17.37 -16.08
N GLY A 434 0.79 18.36 -16.29
CA GLY A 434 0.43 18.85 -17.62
C GLY A 434 1.62 19.41 -18.41
N VAL A 435 2.52 20.14 -17.75
CA VAL A 435 3.78 20.63 -18.36
C VAL A 435 4.68 19.46 -18.76
N LEU A 436 4.80 18.45 -17.90
CA LEU A 436 5.60 17.27 -18.21
C LEU A 436 5.05 16.50 -19.41
N ILE A 437 3.75 16.20 -19.39
CA ILE A 437 3.08 15.40 -20.43
C ILE A 437 3.17 16.06 -21.81
N SER A 438 3.07 17.40 -21.85
CA SER A 438 3.18 18.15 -23.12
C SER A 438 4.53 17.93 -23.82
N LYS A 439 5.61 17.61 -23.08
CA LYS A 439 6.95 17.34 -23.65
C LYS A 439 7.01 15.99 -24.37
N PHE A 440 6.12 15.06 -24.01
CA PHE A 440 5.98 13.78 -24.69
C PHE A 440 4.95 13.82 -25.83
N GLY A 441 4.45 15.03 -26.17
CA GLY A 441 3.51 15.22 -27.28
C GLY A 441 2.06 14.92 -26.95
N PHE A 442 1.73 14.66 -25.67
CA PHE A 442 0.37 14.42 -25.24
C PHE A 442 -0.25 15.70 -24.68
N TYR A 443 -1.57 15.83 -24.85
CA TYR A 443 -2.31 16.98 -24.38
C TYR A 443 -3.15 16.62 -23.14
N PHE A 444 -2.92 17.34 -22.04
CA PHE A 444 -3.69 17.21 -20.81
C PHE A 444 -4.39 18.52 -20.48
N LYS A 445 -5.72 18.50 -20.50
CA LYS A 445 -6.53 19.69 -20.23
C LYS A 445 -6.73 19.86 -18.72
N ALA A 446 -5.79 20.52 -18.06
CA ALA A 446 -5.95 20.93 -16.67
C ALA A 446 -6.72 22.27 -16.62
N SER A 447 -7.96 22.26 -16.13
CA SER A 447 -8.66 23.48 -15.74
C SER A 447 -8.09 24.01 -14.43
N ARG A 448 -7.99 25.34 -14.28
CA ARG A 448 -7.30 25.98 -13.13
C ARG A 448 -7.89 25.67 -11.77
N ASP A 449 -9.17 25.29 -11.66
CA ASP A 449 -9.87 25.23 -10.38
C ASP A 449 -10.55 23.89 -10.06
N ASN A 450 -10.78 23.01 -11.04
CA ASN A 450 -11.34 21.67 -10.82
C ASN A 450 -11.02 20.74 -11.98
N VAL A 451 -10.16 19.75 -11.75
CA VAL A 451 -9.88 18.73 -12.75
C VAL A 451 -10.86 17.56 -12.54
N HIS A 452 -11.64 17.27 -13.56
CA HIS A 452 -12.56 16.13 -13.54
C HIS A 452 -11.80 14.81 -13.76
N PRO A 453 -12.11 13.71 -13.07
CA PRO A 453 -11.46 12.39 -13.28
C PRO A 453 -11.39 11.97 -14.75
N LYS A 454 -12.40 12.30 -15.54
CA LYS A 454 -12.47 12.00 -16.99
C LYS A 454 -11.31 12.58 -17.81
N GLU A 455 -10.68 13.66 -17.36
CA GLU A 455 -9.52 14.20 -18.07
C GLU A 455 -8.27 13.32 -17.84
N PHE A 456 -8.13 12.73 -16.66
CA PHE A 456 -7.09 11.75 -16.38
C PHE A 456 -7.34 10.44 -17.13
N GLN A 457 -8.59 9.96 -17.17
CA GLN A 457 -8.96 8.80 -17.96
C GLN A 457 -8.57 8.98 -19.44
N LYS A 458 -8.94 10.11 -20.06
CA LYS A 458 -8.56 10.41 -21.45
C LYS A 458 -7.04 10.45 -21.64
N LEU A 459 -6.31 10.95 -20.63
CA LEU A 459 -4.85 10.93 -20.68
C LEU A 459 -4.35 9.49 -20.71
N ILE A 460 -4.78 8.64 -19.78
CA ILE A 460 -4.38 7.23 -19.71
C ILE A 460 -4.76 6.51 -21.01
N ASP A 461 -5.99 6.69 -21.52
CA ASP A 461 -6.42 6.12 -22.81
C ASP A 461 -5.51 6.59 -23.97
N SER A 462 -5.04 7.84 -23.95
CA SER A 462 -4.22 8.39 -25.04
C SER A 462 -2.77 7.91 -25.06
N ILE A 463 -2.25 7.48 -23.92
CA ILE A 463 -0.87 6.97 -23.79
C ILE A 463 -0.77 5.46 -23.92
N SER A 464 -1.90 4.77 -23.90
CA SER A 464 -1.96 3.29 -23.97
C SER A 464 -1.23 2.78 -25.22
N GLY A 465 -0.36 1.78 -25.03
CA GLY A 465 0.49 1.21 -26.07
C GLY A 465 1.71 2.07 -26.48
N SER A 466 1.90 3.26 -25.87
CA SER A 466 3.09 4.09 -26.13
C SER A 466 4.26 3.69 -25.25
N GLU A 467 5.50 4.00 -25.71
CA GLU A 467 6.72 3.74 -24.92
C GLU A 467 6.76 4.49 -23.57
N CYS A 468 5.99 5.56 -23.43
CA CYS A 468 5.92 6.35 -22.19
C CYS A 468 4.72 6.00 -21.29
N GLU A 469 3.91 5.00 -21.63
CA GLU A 469 2.70 4.63 -20.88
C GLU A 469 2.98 4.40 -19.40
N ASN A 470 3.89 3.50 -19.06
CA ASN A 470 4.24 3.19 -17.66
C ASN A 470 4.72 4.43 -16.88
N MET A 471 5.53 5.27 -17.53
CA MET A 471 6.04 6.49 -16.91
C MET A 471 4.92 7.49 -16.62
N VAL A 472 4.12 7.82 -17.63
CA VAL A 472 3.04 8.82 -17.49
C VAL A 472 1.99 8.32 -16.49
N SER A 473 1.66 7.03 -16.52
CA SER A 473 0.74 6.40 -15.56
C SER A 473 1.26 6.52 -14.13
N ARG A 474 2.54 6.20 -13.87
CA ARG A 474 3.18 6.36 -12.54
C ARG A 474 3.24 7.82 -12.09
N MET A 475 3.56 8.76 -12.98
CA MET A 475 3.59 10.19 -12.66
C MET A 475 2.17 10.71 -12.35
N THR A 476 1.18 10.23 -13.10
CA THR A 476 -0.23 10.53 -12.87
C THR A 476 -0.67 10.02 -11.50
N LEU A 477 -0.36 8.78 -11.16
CA LEU A 477 -0.66 8.21 -9.83
C LEU A 477 0.01 8.99 -8.69
N ARG A 478 1.28 9.40 -8.85
CA ARG A 478 2.00 10.23 -7.85
C ARG A 478 1.39 11.62 -7.66
N THR A 479 0.61 12.10 -8.63
CA THR A 479 -0.09 13.37 -8.54
C THR A 479 -1.36 13.25 -7.71
N MET A 480 -1.95 12.03 -7.64
CA MET A 480 -3.14 11.73 -6.85
C MET A 480 -2.85 11.82 -5.35
N LYS A 481 -3.89 12.12 -4.57
CA LYS A 481 -3.86 11.95 -3.12
C LYS A 481 -4.07 10.49 -2.76
N GLN A 482 -3.72 10.11 -1.54
CA GLN A 482 -4.07 8.79 -1.03
C GLN A 482 -5.54 8.76 -0.59
N ALA A 483 -6.22 7.66 -0.86
CA ALA A 483 -7.54 7.42 -0.29
C ALA A 483 -7.44 7.21 1.23
N LYS A 484 -8.51 7.56 1.95
CA LYS A 484 -8.60 7.44 3.42
C LYS A 484 -10.02 7.10 3.84
N TYR A 485 -10.17 6.64 5.06
CA TYR A 485 -11.49 6.50 5.69
C TYR A 485 -11.91 7.83 6.31
N SER A 486 -13.21 8.14 6.25
CA SER A 486 -13.78 9.38 6.75
C SER A 486 -15.25 9.21 7.10
N THR A 487 -15.74 9.99 8.06
CA THR A 487 -17.18 10.12 8.35
C THR A 487 -17.86 11.11 7.38
N GLU A 488 -17.09 11.89 6.64
CA GLU A 488 -17.58 12.83 5.63
C GLU A 488 -17.47 12.20 4.23
N CYS A 489 -18.59 12.10 3.52
CA CYS A 489 -18.65 11.57 2.16
C CYS A 489 -18.25 12.63 1.15
N THR A 490 -16.96 12.75 0.84
CA THR A 490 -16.43 13.71 -0.15
C THR A 490 -16.29 13.12 -1.56
N GLY A 491 -16.68 11.85 -1.75
CA GLY A 491 -16.55 11.11 -3.00
C GLY A 491 -15.20 10.43 -3.18
N HIS A 492 -15.08 9.65 -4.26
CA HIS A 492 -13.87 8.92 -4.60
C HIS A 492 -13.39 9.30 -6.00
N PHE A 493 -12.37 10.17 -6.08
CA PHE A 493 -11.88 10.76 -7.33
C PHE A 493 -11.45 9.70 -8.36
N GLY A 494 -10.64 8.72 -7.97
CA GLY A 494 -10.15 7.69 -8.89
C GLY A 494 -11.26 6.84 -9.50
N LEU A 495 -12.29 6.49 -8.71
CA LEU A 495 -13.46 5.74 -9.18
C LEU A 495 -14.52 6.64 -9.83
N ALA A 496 -14.32 7.94 -9.84
CA ALA A 496 -15.30 8.94 -10.33
C ALA A 496 -16.71 8.72 -9.76
N CYS A 497 -16.81 8.27 -8.50
CA CYS A 497 -18.09 8.06 -7.82
C CYS A 497 -18.30 9.07 -6.68
N ARG A 498 -19.57 9.38 -6.44
CA ARG A 498 -19.97 10.33 -5.41
C ARG A 498 -20.04 9.70 -4.02
N TYR A 499 -20.42 8.44 -3.95
CA TYR A 499 -20.60 7.66 -2.74
C TYR A 499 -19.75 6.41 -2.83
N TYR A 500 -18.95 6.13 -1.81
CA TYR A 500 -18.15 4.92 -1.77
C TYR A 500 -17.80 4.53 -0.34
N CYS A 501 -17.90 3.26 -0.04
CA CYS A 501 -17.45 2.67 1.21
C CYS A 501 -16.74 1.34 0.95
N HIS A 502 -16.16 0.77 1.97
CA HIS A 502 -15.69 -0.60 1.96
C HIS A 502 -16.64 -1.46 2.78
N PHE A 503 -17.40 -2.32 2.10
CA PHE A 503 -18.40 -3.22 2.69
C PHE A 503 -18.03 -4.69 2.52
N THR A 504 -17.24 -5.02 1.51
CA THR A 504 -17.14 -6.36 0.93
C THR A 504 -16.05 -7.24 1.53
N SER A 505 -15.30 -6.81 2.56
CA SER A 505 -14.22 -7.63 3.12
C SER A 505 -14.05 -7.49 4.65
N PRO A 506 -15.05 -7.84 5.46
CA PRO A 506 -15.02 -7.70 6.93
C PRO A 506 -14.10 -8.70 7.63
N ILE A 507 -13.68 -9.80 7.00
CA ILE A 507 -12.70 -10.73 7.56
C ILE A 507 -11.34 -10.06 7.68
N ARG A 508 -10.98 -9.23 6.71
CA ARG A 508 -9.64 -8.63 6.60
C ARG A 508 -9.57 -7.11 6.75
N ARG A 509 -10.71 -6.39 6.82
CA ARG A 509 -10.75 -4.93 7.03
C ARG A 509 -11.72 -4.56 8.14
N TYR A 510 -11.24 -3.81 9.13
CA TYR A 510 -12.07 -3.36 10.25
C TYR A 510 -13.15 -2.33 9.85
N PRO A 511 -12.94 -1.40 8.91
CA PRO A 511 -14.00 -0.51 8.41
C PRO A 511 -15.23 -1.26 7.92
N ASP A 512 -15.05 -2.33 7.18
CA ASP A 512 -16.14 -3.18 6.68
C ASP A 512 -16.91 -3.82 7.85
N LEU A 513 -16.19 -4.36 8.83
CA LEU A 513 -16.80 -4.91 10.04
C LEU A 513 -17.60 -3.85 10.82
N MET A 514 -17.09 -2.61 10.87
CA MET A 514 -17.76 -1.51 11.56
C MET A 514 -19.07 -1.12 10.86
N ILE A 515 -19.05 -0.94 9.53
CA ILE A 515 -20.29 -0.59 8.81
C ILE A 515 -21.30 -1.74 8.82
N HIS A 516 -20.87 -3.00 8.82
CA HIS A 516 -21.78 -4.14 8.98
C HIS A 516 -22.59 -4.06 10.29
N ARG A 517 -21.97 -3.62 11.39
CA ARG A 517 -22.68 -3.41 12.66
C ARG A 517 -23.73 -2.32 12.55
N ILE A 518 -23.37 -1.18 11.96
CA ILE A 518 -24.28 -0.05 11.76
C ILE A 518 -25.47 -0.48 10.89
N ILE A 519 -25.20 -1.17 9.78
CA ILE A 519 -26.20 -1.70 8.86
C ILE A 519 -27.17 -2.63 9.60
N LYS A 520 -26.66 -3.59 10.35
CA LYS A 520 -27.51 -4.56 11.09
C LYS A 520 -28.34 -3.90 12.19
N GLU A 521 -27.77 -2.92 12.92
CA GLU A 521 -28.53 -2.17 13.90
C GLU A 521 -29.67 -1.38 13.24
N ASN A 522 -29.42 -0.79 12.06
CA ASN A 522 -30.44 -0.10 11.29
C ASN A 522 -31.55 -1.04 10.80
N ILE A 523 -31.19 -2.15 10.16
CA ILE A 523 -32.17 -3.17 9.68
C ILE A 523 -33.04 -3.70 10.82
N ARG A 524 -32.44 -3.89 12.00
CA ARG A 524 -33.14 -4.38 13.21
C ARG A 524 -33.91 -3.29 13.96
N GLY A 525 -33.91 -2.04 13.47
CA GLY A 525 -34.54 -0.90 14.16
C GLY A 525 -33.91 -0.55 15.52
N LYS A 526 -32.63 -0.92 15.72
CA LYS A 526 -31.90 -0.68 16.98
C LYS A 526 -30.99 0.56 16.91
N LEU A 527 -30.80 1.15 15.74
CA LEU A 527 -29.98 2.36 15.55
C LEU A 527 -30.74 3.63 16.00
N ASN A 528 -31.06 3.69 17.26
CA ASN A 528 -31.72 4.84 17.86
C ASN A 528 -30.76 6.02 18.10
N ASP A 529 -31.31 7.19 18.55
CA ASP A 529 -30.54 8.42 18.77
C ASP A 529 -29.29 8.23 19.67
N ASN A 530 -29.38 7.36 20.68
CA ASN A 530 -28.23 7.10 21.56
C ASN A 530 -27.13 6.31 20.85
N ARG A 531 -27.51 5.35 20.02
CA ARG A 531 -26.54 4.59 19.19
C ARG A 531 -25.93 5.47 18.10
N GLN A 532 -26.72 6.34 17.47
CA GLN A 532 -26.20 7.31 16.50
C GLN A 532 -25.21 8.28 17.15
N LYS A 533 -25.51 8.82 18.34
CA LYS A 533 -24.57 9.66 19.10
C LYS A 533 -23.30 8.91 19.45
N HIS A 534 -23.40 7.65 19.83
CA HIS A 534 -22.25 6.80 20.11
C HIS A 534 -21.36 6.66 18.87
N TYR A 535 -21.92 6.27 17.71
CA TYR A 535 -21.15 6.13 16.47
C TYR A 535 -20.54 7.46 16.02
N ASN A 536 -21.27 8.57 16.08
CA ASN A 536 -20.74 9.90 15.78
C ASN A 536 -19.56 10.30 16.66
N ALA A 537 -19.49 9.81 17.89
CA ALA A 537 -18.39 10.08 18.80
C ALA A 537 -17.13 9.23 18.52
N ILE A 538 -17.31 7.96 18.11
CA ILE A 538 -16.17 7.03 17.94
C ILE A 538 -15.62 6.96 16.50
N LEU A 539 -16.49 7.09 15.50
CA LEU A 539 -16.10 6.88 14.09
C LEU A 539 -14.98 7.82 13.60
N PRO A 540 -14.93 9.12 13.94
CA PRO A 540 -13.85 9.99 13.45
C PRO A 540 -12.44 9.47 13.82
N LYS A 541 -12.29 8.97 15.07
CA LYS A 541 -11.04 8.38 15.53
C LYS A 541 -10.76 7.04 14.85
N ILE A 542 -11.79 6.19 14.70
CA ILE A 542 -11.66 4.87 14.06
C ILE A 542 -11.23 5.04 12.61
N CYS A 543 -11.83 5.95 11.85
CA CYS A 543 -11.45 6.26 10.45
C CYS A 543 -9.98 6.68 10.32
N ASP A 544 -9.51 7.60 11.20
CA ASP A 544 -8.12 8.05 11.20
C ASP A 544 -7.16 6.91 11.56
N ASP A 545 -7.46 6.13 12.60
CA ASP A 545 -6.66 4.99 13.03
C ASP A 545 -6.61 3.90 11.96
N ASN A 546 -7.73 3.55 11.31
CA ASN A 546 -7.80 2.57 10.23
C ASN A 546 -6.96 3.01 9.01
N SER A 547 -7.05 4.29 8.61
CA SER A 547 -6.23 4.83 7.52
C SER A 547 -4.73 4.75 7.81
N LYS A 548 -4.31 4.95 9.07
CA LYS A 548 -2.91 4.81 9.49
C LYS A 548 -2.45 3.35 9.48
N LYS A 549 -3.31 2.41 9.93
CA LYS A 549 -3.01 0.98 9.99
C LYS A 549 -2.92 0.36 8.60
N GLU A 550 -3.80 0.75 7.68
CA GLU A 550 -3.75 0.37 6.28
C GLU A 550 -2.41 0.76 5.66
N ARG A 551 -2.01 2.05 5.76
CA ARG A 551 -0.71 2.50 5.25
C ARG A 551 0.48 1.78 5.87
N ARG A 552 0.36 1.38 7.15
CA ARG A 552 1.39 0.60 7.83
C ARG A 552 1.49 -0.81 7.26
N ALA A 553 0.36 -1.48 7.00
CA ALA A 553 0.31 -2.79 6.36
C ALA A 553 0.89 -2.74 4.94
N GLU A 554 0.46 -1.79 4.10
CA GLU A 554 1.01 -1.56 2.76
C GLU A 554 2.53 -1.30 2.78
N SER A 555 3.01 -0.61 3.82
CA SER A 555 4.46 -0.37 3.97
C SER A 555 5.20 -1.66 4.28
N ALA A 556 4.62 -2.55 5.11
CA ALA A 556 5.22 -3.85 5.40
C ALA A 556 5.25 -4.75 4.17
N GLU A 557 4.16 -4.83 3.42
CA GLU A 557 4.05 -5.59 2.18
C GLU A 557 5.12 -5.17 1.19
N ARG A 558 5.27 -3.86 0.93
CA ARG A 558 6.31 -3.31 0.05
C ARG A 558 7.73 -3.57 0.56
N GLU A 559 7.97 -3.48 1.86
CA GLU A 559 9.31 -3.72 2.41
C GLU A 559 9.69 -5.20 2.34
N VAL A 560 8.74 -6.12 2.55
CA VAL A 560 8.97 -7.56 2.37
C VAL A 560 9.14 -7.92 0.90
N GLU A 561 8.34 -7.33 0.00
CA GLU A 561 8.50 -7.51 -1.44
C GLU A 561 9.93 -7.10 -1.90
N LYS A 562 10.42 -5.94 -1.44
CA LYS A 562 11.79 -5.51 -1.74
C LYS A 562 12.84 -6.48 -1.21
N LEU A 563 12.67 -6.99 0.01
CA LEU A 563 13.57 -7.99 0.58
C LEU A 563 13.61 -9.24 -0.28
N LYS A 564 12.47 -9.75 -0.70
CA LYS A 564 12.36 -10.94 -1.55
C LYS A 564 12.95 -10.71 -2.93
N LYS A 565 12.77 -9.52 -3.53
CA LYS A 565 13.42 -9.14 -4.79
C LYS A 565 14.95 -9.09 -4.65
N VAL A 566 15.48 -8.55 -3.55
CA VAL A 566 16.92 -8.53 -3.27
C VAL A 566 17.45 -9.94 -3.04
N GLU A 567 16.71 -10.80 -2.32
CA GLU A 567 17.06 -12.20 -2.10
C GLU A 567 17.21 -12.93 -3.43
N TYR A 568 16.21 -12.86 -4.30
CA TYR A 568 16.23 -13.44 -5.65
C TYR A 568 17.43 -12.94 -6.48
N MET A 569 17.61 -11.63 -6.54
CA MET A 569 18.68 -11.03 -7.35
C MET A 569 20.07 -11.29 -6.77
N SER A 570 20.20 -11.71 -5.51
CA SER A 570 21.49 -12.08 -4.95
C SER A 570 22.09 -13.35 -5.58
N GLU A 571 21.26 -14.22 -6.11
CA GLU A 571 21.65 -15.43 -6.83
C GLU A 571 22.03 -15.12 -8.32
N HIS A 572 21.59 -13.95 -8.82
CA HIS A 572 21.81 -13.50 -10.21
C HIS A 572 22.91 -12.45 -10.34
N VAL A 573 23.77 -12.25 -9.35
CA VAL A 573 24.88 -11.28 -9.42
C VAL A 573 25.84 -11.65 -10.54
N GLY A 574 26.06 -10.73 -11.44
CA GLY A 574 26.89 -10.91 -12.64
C GLY A 574 26.13 -11.20 -13.91
N GLU A 575 24.86 -11.55 -13.84
CA GLU A 575 24.00 -11.80 -15.00
C GLU A 575 23.53 -10.49 -15.65
N VAL A 576 23.06 -10.61 -16.88
CA VAL A 576 22.68 -9.48 -17.75
C VAL A 576 21.20 -9.58 -18.07
N PHE A 577 20.48 -8.48 -17.89
CA PHE A 577 19.05 -8.37 -18.11
C PHE A 577 18.73 -7.19 -19.04
N GLN A 578 17.58 -7.30 -19.72
CA GLN A 578 16.93 -6.17 -20.37
C GLN A 578 16.04 -5.46 -19.36
N GLY A 579 15.95 -4.15 -19.47
CA GLY A 579 15.06 -3.37 -18.61
C GLY A 579 14.71 -2.03 -19.24
N VAL A 580 13.81 -1.32 -18.56
CA VAL A 580 13.33 0.01 -18.94
C VAL A 580 13.68 1.00 -17.83
N ILE A 581 14.12 2.18 -18.18
CA ILE A 581 14.38 3.24 -17.18
C ILE A 581 13.04 3.68 -16.57
N SER A 582 12.83 3.36 -15.29
CA SER A 582 11.63 3.68 -14.52
C SER A 582 11.71 5.03 -13.81
N GLY A 583 12.92 5.55 -13.61
CA GLY A 583 13.12 6.82 -12.91
C GLY A 583 14.51 7.40 -13.13
N VAL A 584 14.61 8.73 -13.05
CA VAL A 584 15.86 9.46 -13.17
C VAL A 584 15.97 10.52 -12.09
N ASN A 585 17.12 10.65 -11.46
CA ASN A 585 17.41 11.70 -10.49
C ASN A 585 18.90 12.12 -10.57
N ASN A 586 19.30 13.11 -9.79
CA ASN A 586 20.66 13.62 -9.78
C ASN A 586 21.76 12.64 -9.31
N ARG A 587 21.39 11.44 -8.83
CA ARG A 587 22.31 10.39 -8.39
C ARG A 587 22.50 9.29 -9.43
N GLY A 588 21.56 9.14 -10.39
CA GLY A 588 21.55 8.09 -11.38
C GLY A 588 20.16 7.76 -11.90
N ILE A 589 20.04 6.58 -12.44
CA ILE A 589 18.80 6.07 -13.03
C ILE A 589 18.30 4.82 -12.31
N PHE A 590 16.99 4.67 -12.23
CA PHE A 590 16.34 3.43 -11.84
C PHE A 590 15.97 2.65 -13.09
N VAL A 591 16.19 1.35 -13.04
CA VAL A 591 15.89 0.44 -14.16
C VAL A 591 15.01 -0.68 -13.63
N GLU A 592 13.87 -0.87 -14.27
CA GLU A 592 12.94 -1.96 -14.01
C GLU A 592 13.13 -3.05 -15.05
N LEU A 593 13.31 -4.27 -14.60
CA LEU A 593 13.47 -5.45 -15.44
C LEU A 593 12.10 -6.01 -15.87
N GLU A 594 12.06 -6.88 -16.87
CA GLU A 594 10.82 -7.55 -17.32
C GLU A 594 10.14 -8.36 -16.21
N ASN A 595 10.88 -8.84 -15.22
CA ASN A 595 10.35 -9.53 -14.04
C ASN A 595 9.93 -8.59 -12.91
N THR A 596 9.71 -7.30 -13.19
CA THR A 596 9.28 -6.27 -12.22
C THR A 596 10.30 -5.91 -11.12
N VAL A 597 11.52 -6.43 -11.19
CA VAL A 597 12.59 -6.05 -10.26
C VAL A 597 13.16 -4.70 -10.66
N GLU A 598 13.20 -3.76 -9.73
CA GLU A 598 13.82 -2.46 -9.92
C GLU A 598 15.20 -2.39 -9.25
N GLY A 599 16.20 -1.90 -9.97
CA GLY A 599 17.53 -1.63 -9.44
C GLY A 599 18.04 -0.25 -9.82
N PHE A 600 19.16 0.15 -9.24
CA PHE A 600 19.73 1.48 -9.39
C PHE A 600 21.08 1.44 -10.10
N VAL A 601 21.25 2.30 -11.10
CA VAL A 601 22.54 2.59 -11.74
C VAL A 601 23.03 3.94 -11.25
N SER A 602 24.12 3.94 -10.51
CA SER A 602 24.72 5.18 -10.03
C SER A 602 25.34 5.98 -11.16
N VAL A 603 25.17 7.31 -11.17
CA VAL A 603 25.88 8.19 -12.11
C VAL A 603 27.39 8.02 -12.04
N ALA A 604 27.93 7.60 -10.89
CA ALA A 604 29.35 7.31 -10.72
C ALA A 604 29.80 6.05 -11.49
N ASP A 605 28.89 5.17 -11.84
CA ASP A 605 29.11 3.91 -12.55
C ASP A 605 28.75 4.00 -14.05
N MET A 606 28.35 5.18 -14.53
CA MET A 606 28.12 5.51 -15.93
C MET A 606 29.44 6.07 -16.50
N TYR A 607 30.29 5.19 -17.07
CA TYR A 607 31.71 5.52 -17.39
C TYR A 607 31.92 6.05 -18.79
N ASP A 608 30.93 6.05 -19.65
CA ASP A 608 31.02 6.45 -21.06
C ASP A 608 31.02 7.97 -21.25
N ASP A 609 30.42 8.75 -20.32
CA ASP A 609 30.43 10.20 -20.37
C ASP A 609 30.31 10.81 -18.93
N PHE A 610 30.32 12.14 -18.84
CA PHE A 610 29.92 12.88 -17.65
C PHE A 610 28.44 13.25 -17.76
N TYR A 611 27.63 12.68 -16.88
CA TYR A 611 26.18 12.86 -16.91
C TYR A 611 25.70 13.90 -15.92
N CYS A 612 24.87 14.83 -16.39
CA CYS A 612 24.15 15.80 -15.59
C CYS A 612 22.65 15.53 -15.67
N TYR A 613 21.98 15.59 -14.53
CA TYR A 613 20.53 15.48 -14.48
C TYR A 613 19.86 16.76 -14.99
N SER A 614 19.02 16.64 -15.97
CA SER A 614 18.12 17.69 -16.45
C SER A 614 16.74 17.51 -15.84
N GLU A 615 16.34 18.42 -14.92
CA GLU A 615 15.00 18.45 -14.35
C GLU A 615 13.95 18.79 -15.41
N GLU A 616 14.36 19.55 -16.43
CA GLU A 616 13.46 19.92 -17.53
C GLU A 616 13.14 18.75 -18.44
N GLU A 617 14.12 17.85 -18.70
CA GLU A 617 13.97 16.72 -19.62
C GLU A 617 13.73 15.39 -18.92
N TYR A 618 13.76 15.35 -17.56
CA TYR A 618 13.71 14.13 -16.77
C TYR A 618 14.68 13.06 -17.27
N ALA A 619 15.91 13.49 -17.58
CA ALA A 619 16.92 12.67 -18.20
C ALA A 619 18.30 12.93 -17.61
N MET A 620 19.17 11.92 -17.73
CA MET A 620 20.61 12.09 -17.58
C MET A 620 21.20 12.42 -18.96
N ILE A 621 21.86 13.57 -19.08
CA ILE A 621 22.41 14.06 -20.34
C ILE A 621 23.92 14.05 -20.22
N GLY A 622 24.59 13.39 -21.18
CA GLY A 622 26.05 13.36 -21.31
C GLY A 622 26.60 14.68 -21.84
N GLU A 623 27.70 15.17 -21.25
CA GLU A 623 28.32 16.45 -21.61
C GLU A 623 29.02 16.40 -22.98
N THR A 624 29.57 15.25 -23.37
CA THR A 624 30.45 15.14 -24.54
C THR A 624 29.92 14.23 -25.65
N GLY A 625 29.13 13.23 -25.32
CA GLY A 625 28.84 12.11 -26.21
C GLY A 625 27.48 12.08 -26.83
N HIS A 626 26.64 13.04 -26.59
CA HIS A 626 25.24 13.03 -27.04
C HIS A 626 24.38 11.90 -26.49
N ASN A 627 24.91 11.10 -25.54
CA ASN A 627 24.15 10.04 -24.89
C ASN A 627 23.15 10.65 -23.92
N LYS A 628 21.93 10.20 -24.04
CA LYS A 628 20.82 10.62 -23.17
C LYS A 628 20.11 9.39 -22.63
N TYR A 629 19.88 9.36 -21.34
CA TYR A 629 19.07 8.32 -20.68
C TYR A 629 17.81 8.96 -20.13
N SER A 630 16.70 8.72 -20.78
CA SER A 630 15.37 9.23 -20.40
C SER A 630 14.52 8.12 -19.79
N ILE A 631 13.51 8.52 -19.02
CA ILE A 631 12.51 7.56 -18.52
C ILE A 631 11.81 6.94 -19.75
N GLY A 632 11.63 5.60 -19.74
CA GLY A 632 11.07 4.82 -20.83
C GLY A 632 12.10 4.20 -21.77
N ASP A 633 13.38 4.65 -21.74
CA ASP A 633 14.41 4.08 -22.59
C ASP A 633 14.74 2.64 -22.20
N LYS A 634 14.87 1.77 -23.20
CA LYS A 634 15.31 0.38 -23.03
C LYS A 634 16.82 0.33 -22.84
N VAL A 635 17.27 -0.35 -21.81
CA VAL A 635 18.69 -0.50 -21.47
C VAL A 635 19.03 -1.94 -21.14
N THR A 636 20.27 -2.31 -21.45
CA THR A 636 20.83 -3.59 -21.00
C THR A 636 21.66 -3.33 -19.75
N VAL A 637 21.35 -4.02 -18.68
CA VAL A 637 22.02 -3.87 -17.39
C VAL A 637 22.60 -5.19 -16.90
N LYS A 638 23.69 -5.10 -16.14
CA LYS A 638 24.28 -6.21 -15.43
C LYS A 638 24.07 -6.00 -13.92
N VAL A 639 23.69 -7.04 -13.20
CA VAL A 639 23.60 -7.01 -11.73
C VAL A 639 25.01 -6.89 -11.16
N ALA A 640 25.32 -5.77 -10.55
CA ALA A 640 26.64 -5.50 -9.99
C ALA A 640 26.75 -5.96 -8.55
N LYS A 641 25.71 -5.68 -7.73
CA LYS A 641 25.68 -5.97 -6.30
C LYS A 641 24.26 -5.96 -5.78
N THR A 642 24.03 -6.76 -4.76
CA THR A 642 22.81 -6.70 -3.92
C THR A 642 23.19 -6.46 -2.49
N ASP A 643 22.33 -5.78 -1.73
CA ASP A 643 22.53 -5.52 -0.31
C ASP A 643 21.20 -5.69 0.45
N LYS A 644 21.11 -6.75 1.26
CA LYS A 644 19.90 -7.06 2.05
C LYS A 644 19.65 -6.03 3.15
N LEU A 645 20.68 -5.40 3.73
CA LEU A 645 20.49 -4.44 4.81
C LEU A 645 19.89 -3.13 4.28
N THR A 646 20.39 -2.65 3.16
CA THR A 646 19.87 -1.45 2.51
C THR A 646 18.70 -1.73 1.57
N LYS A 647 18.36 -3.01 1.39
CA LYS A 647 17.31 -3.48 0.46
C LYS A 647 17.50 -2.90 -0.94
N SER A 648 18.76 -2.91 -1.44
CA SER A 648 19.12 -2.30 -2.71
C SER A 648 19.74 -3.32 -3.69
N ILE A 649 19.47 -3.07 -4.97
CA ILE A 649 20.04 -3.80 -6.10
C ILE A 649 20.75 -2.77 -6.96
N ASP A 650 22.07 -2.94 -7.10
CA ASP A 650 22.90 -2.04 -7.91
C ASP A 650 23.15 -2.68 -9.28
N PHE A 651 22.84 -1.93 -10.32
CA PHE A 651 23.06 -2.28 -11.70
C PHE A 651 24.21 -1.46 -12.31
N VAL A 652 24.79 -1.99 -13.39
CA VAL A 652 25.68 -1.24 -14.29
C VAL A 652 25.18 -1.41 -15.72
N ILE A 653 25.21 -0.35 -16.50
CA ILE A 653 24.83 -0.39 -17.93
C ILE A 653 25.87 -1.21 -18.68
N LYS A 654 25.43 -2.18 -19.50
CA LYS A 654 26.28 -2.91 -20.42
C LYS A 654 26.34 -2.12 -21.73
N MET A 655 27.52 -1.59 -22.04
CA MET A 655 27.76 -0.93 -23.31
C MET A 655 27.70 -1.92 -24.46
N LYS A 656 27.28 -1.47 -25.64
CA LYS A 656 27.34 -2.27 -26.87
C LYS A 656 28.82 -2.56 -27.21
N GLU A 657 29.10 -3.79 -27.63
CA GLU A 657 30.44 -4.16 -28.08
C GLU A 657 30.86 -3.24 -29.24
N GLY A 658 31.86 -2.40 -29.02
CA GLY A 658 32.38 -1.41 -29.98
C GLY A 658 32.61 -0.01 -29.41
N GLU A 659 32.04 0.32 -28.24
CA GLU A 659 32.17 1.67 -27.65
C GLU A 659 33.19 1.75 -26.48
N GLU A 660 33.98 0.70 -26.24
CA GLU A 660 34.86 0.58 -25.05
C GLU A 660 36.09 1.52 -25.04
N SER A 661 36.32 2.38 -26.02
CA SER A 661 37.72 2.89 -26.23
C SER A 661 38.01 4.33 -25.78
N HIS A 662 37.07 5.13 -25.23
CA HIS A 662 37.37 6.55 -24.99
C HIS A 662 37.49 7.02 -23.54
N GLY A 663 37.11 6.21 -22.52
CA GLY A 663 37.01 6.65 -21.11
C GLY A 663 38.23 6.37 -20.22
N LYS A 664 39.07 5.38 -20.50
CA LYS A 664 40.11 4.90 -19.57
C LYS A 664 41.37 5.79 -19.44
N GLY A 665 41.55 6.77 -20.30
CA GLY A 665 42.80 7.54 -20.37
C GLY A 665 42.89 8.78 -19.45
N LYS A 666 41.79 9.39 -19.09
CA LYS A 666 41.84 10.73 -18.46
C LYS A 666 41.66 10.75 -16.93
N ARG A 667 41.15 9.71 -16.30
CA ARG A 667 40.94 9.71 -14.81
C ARG A 667 42.22 9.56 -13.97
N ARG A 668 43.32 9.08 -14.51
CA ARG A 668 44.61 8.94 -13.76
C ARG A 668 45.38 10.24 -13.53
N GLN A 669 45.04 11.35 -14.17
CA GLN A 669 45.75 12.63 -13.99
C GLN A 669 45.09 13.65 -13.08
N ALA A 670 43.81 13.51 -12.73
CA ALA A 670 43.08 14.48 -11.90
C ALA A 670 43.25 14.30 -10.37
N HIS A 671 43.84 13.21 -9.89
CA HIS A 671 44.13 12.97 -8.47
C HIS A 671 45.58 13.26 -8.07
N ARG A 672 46.37 13.97 -8.92
CA ARG A 672 47.74 14.39 -8.60
C ARG A 672 47.98 15.90 -8.79
N LYS A 673 47.00 16.73 -8.49
CA LYS A 673 47.23 18.16 -8.24
C LYS A 673 46.42 18.64 -7.05
#